data_7138446d3c0ec896b5669348ea070a14
#
_entry.id   7138446d3c0ec896b5669348ea070a14
#
_cell.length_a   1.000
_cell.length_b   1.000
_cell.length_c   1.000
_cell.angle_alpha   90.00
_cell.angle_beta   90.00
_cell.angle_gamma   90.00
#
_symmetry.space_group_name_H-M   'P 1'
#
loop_
_entity.id
_entity.type
_entity.pdbx_description
1 polymer ?
#
loop_
_entity_poly.entity_id
_entity_poly.type
_entity_poly.pdbx_seq_one_letter_code
_entity_poly.pdbx_strand_id
1 'polypeptide(L)'
;MVSILMTLGFFSFKPQNKQNSLSIPVEKFTLANGLTFVLNVDKSDPIAALAVYYHVGSSREVPGKTGFAHLFEHMMFQRSENVPEDTYFKNIQGAGGTLNGSTNQDRTNYYEIIPKNVLEMAMWMESDRMGYLTNTVTKKSLANQQNVVQNEKRESVDNAAYGFNQEIIAKNLYPKGHPYSWTVIGEMEDLTGATVEDVKAFHKKFYAPNNATLVISGDINSEEIKALVNKYFGEINSGTNIEKRGPVPVTLSSTTRLYHEDTFAKAPQLNMVFPSTERYSKDSYALNFLADLLAGTKKSPLYSVLVKEKKLTSRVMARNGSQELAGSFMISVTANPDVNLTDVEKAVFEGFEKFEKDGFTDEDLIRIKAGYETRFYNSFASVQGKAFQFAEYTMNTGDPEYYKKDLAAIQSVTIADVKSVYNKYIKGKNFVETSLVPKGQLNLIVEGSKNSGITEEDVTKAAQVKADTTKEEPIVKTPTKLDRSVKPVIGPDPEVTIPNPWKESLSDGMKVWGIVQNELPLVQYSIIIDGGHMLDKVEKAGVANLVASMMNEGTKNKTPEELEEAIGLLGASIRVNSSNEDISVEVSSMAKNFEKTIALVQEILLEPRWDSEAFDLAKSRIINNIKRNAASPDYLASNALNKLMFGDNILATDATGTEASVKTITIDDLKEYYSKNLSPSIARFLVVGDVDMARVKKALTDLNLKWKPKNVVIPEIKVPGPPEKSQIYFVDVPGAKQSVISIGAPSLPRTNPDFYPATVVNYKLGGSFNGIFNLILREDKGFTYGARSNFNGGKNYGSFIATSRVRTNSTLESATIFKEEMEKYRKNIPQEYIDFTKSSLLKNNALRFETLGNLLSMLNTMTSYNLPDDYIKQEEKFIKSLTIEKQLELVNKYIDPSKMYYVVVGDAKTQLDDLEKVGLGKPILVK
;
A
#
# COMPACT_ATOMS: atom_id res chain seq x y z
N MET A 1 48.27 5.52 -70.85
CA MET A 1 46.98 5.73 -70.30
C MET A 1 46.71 4.61 -69.31
N VAL A 2 46.90 4.86 -68.02
CA VAL A 2 46.69 3.87 -66.93
C VAL A 2 45.47 4.34 -66.19
N SER A 3 44.37 3.57 -66.27
CA SER A 3 43.13 3.82 -65.49
C SER A 3 43.28 3.28 -64.10
N ILE A 4 43.17 4.16 -63.09
CA ILE A 4 43.13 3.80 -61.67
C ILE A 4 41.65 3.64 -61.30
N LEU A 5 41.21 2.39 -60.93
CA LEU A 5 39.93 2.12 -60.29
C LEU A 5 40.05 2.44 -58.81
N MET A 6 39.31 3.44 -58.36
CA MET A 6 39.03 3.67 -56.90
C MET A 6 37.90 2.78 -56.48
N THR A 7 38.18 1.81 -55.58
CA THR A 7 37.19 1.04 -54.86
C THR A 7 36.79 1.81 -53.61
N LEU A 8 35.55 2.33 -53.56
CA LEU A 8 34.91 2.89 -52.36
C LEU A 8 34.48 1.74 -51.45
N GLY A 9 35.22 1.57 -50.36
CA GLY A 9 34.80 0.67 -49.29
C GLY A 9 33.72 1.35 -48.42
N PHE A 10 32.50 0.82 -48.46
CA PHE A 10 31.44 1.18 -47.50
C PHE A 10 31.78 0.57 -46.15
N PHE A 11 32.29 1.39 -45.23
CA PHE A 11 32.32 1.03 -43.82
C PHE A 11 30.90 1.17 -43.25
N SER A 12 30.21 0.06 -43.06
CA SER A 12 28.97 -0.04 -42.28
C SER A 12 29.31 0.10 -40.81
N PHE A 13 29.15 1.29 -40.26
CA PHE A 13 29.12 1.49 -38.81
C PHE A 13 27.81 0.88 -38.29
N LYS A 14 27.87 -0.34 -37.73
CA LYS A 14 26.83 -0.82 -36.79
C LYS A 14 26.97 0.02 -35.55
N PRO A 15 25.91 0.71 -35.08
CA PRO A 15 25.92 1.31 -33.78
C PRO A 15 25.97 0.18 -32.76
N GLN A 16 27.07 0.06 -32.03
CA GLN A 16 27.16 -0.74 -30.82
C GLN A 16 26.33 -0.02 -29.77
N ASN A 17 25.03 -0.37 -29.64
CA ASN A 17 24.27 -0.07 -28.48
C ASN A 17 24.89 -0.86 -27.31
N LYS A 18 25.79 -0.21 -26.55
CA LYS A 18 26.09 -0.61 -25.19
C LYS A 18 24.81 -0.32 -24.39
N GLN A 19 23.88 -1.26 -24.35
CA GLN A 19 22.95 -1.35 -23.24
C GLN A 19 23.83 -1.48 -21.99
N ASN A 20 23.95 -0.42 -21.21
CA ASN A 20 24.47 -0.51 -19.84
C ASN A 20 23.47 -1.41 -19.09
N SER A 21 23.77 -2.70 -19.01
CA SER A 21 23.01 -3.62 -18.17
C SER A 21 23.22 -3.16 -16.73
N LEU A 22 22.13 -2.88 -16.02
CA LEU A 22 22.18 -2.59 -14.60
C LEU A 22 22.99 -3.69 -13.90
N SER A 23 24.07 -3.32 -13.26
CA SER A 23 24.87 -4.22 -12.44
C SER A 23 24.91 -3.67 -11.03
N ILE A 24 24.21 -4.36 -10.13
CA ILE A 24 24.16 -4.01 -8.73
C ILE A 24 25.12 -4.96 -8.01
N PRO A 25 26.17 -4.43 -7.33
CA PRO A 25 27.12 -5.26 -6.62
C PRO A 25 26.42 -6.08 -5.52
N VAL A 26 26.62 -7.39 -5.51
CA VAL A 26 26.04 -8.28 -4.51
C VAL A 26 27.01 -9.42 -4.19
N GLU A 27 27.15 -9.75 -2.91
CA GLU A 27 27.96 -10.83 -2.40
C GLU A 27 27.06 -11.84 -1.66
N LYS A 28 27.24 -13.13 -1.92
CA LYS A 28 26.49 -14.21 -1.28
C LYS A 28 27.42 -15.13 -0.50
N PHE A 29 27.02 -15.48 0.73
CA PHE A 29 27.75 -16.34 1.63
C PHE A 29 26.82 -17.35 2.31
N THR A 30 27.39 -18.41 2.88
CA THR A 30 26.66 -19.39 3.68
C THR A 30 27.46 -19.74 4.94
N LEU A 31 26.83 -19.65 6.11
CA LEU A 31 27.42 -20.06 7.39
C LEU A 31 27.42 -21.58 7.52
N ALA A 32 28.23 -22.09 8.45
CA ALA A 32 28.31 -23.52 8.73
C ALA A 32 26.98 -24.17 9.18
N ASN A 33 26.08 -23.38 9.79
CA ASN A 33 24.74 -23.81 10.18
C ASN A 33 23.69 -23.75 9.05
N GLY A 34 24.12 -23.41 7.83
CA GLY A 34 23.28 -23.36 6.64
C GLY A 34 22.60 -22.01 6.36
N LEU A 35 22.74 -20.99 7.22
CA LEU A 35 22.21 -19.66 6.94
C LEU A 35 22.85 -19.09 5.67
N THR A 36 22.05 -18.83 4.67
CA THR A 36 22.48 -18.04 3.51
C THR A 36 22.33 -16.58 3.80
N PHE A 37 23.38 -15.77 3.54
CA PHE A 37 23.26 -14.32 3.64
C PHE A 37 23.83 -13.63 2.41
N VAL A 38 23.25 -12.48 2.09
CA VAL A 38 23.54 -11.67 0.91
C VAL A 38 23.79 -10.24 1.33
N LEU A 39 24.87 -9.65 0.83
CA LEU A 39 25.28 -8.28 1.12
C LEU A 39 25.24 -7.44 -0.15
N ASN A 40 24.66 -6.25 -0.06
CA ASN A 40 24.72 -5.22 -1.09
C ASN A 40 25.19 -3.91 -0.47
N VAL A 41 26.34 -3.41 -0.92
CA VAL A 41 26.89 -2.13 -0.46
C VAL A 41 26.30 -1.00 -1.28
N ASP A 42 25.59 -0.11 -0.59
CA ASP A 42 24.99 1.10 -1.13
C ASP A 42 25.25 2.26 -0.17
N LYS A 43 26.05 3.22 -0.59
CA LYS A 43 26.49 4.36 0.25
C LYS A 43 25.79 5.66 -0.07
N SER A 44 24.70 5.61 -0.81
CA SER A 44 23.93 6.82 -1.21
C SER A 44 23.36 7.55 0.00
N ASP A 45 22.84 6.78 0.97
CA ASP A 45 22.28 7.31 2.21
C ASP A 45 22.81 6.54 3.42
N PRO A 46 22.87 7.17 4.61
CA PRO A 46 23.44 6.54 5.80
C PRO A 46 22.48 5.57 6.50
N ILE A 47 21.83 4.70 5.72
CA ILE A 47 20.83 3.74 6.15
C ILE A 47 21.17 2.33 5.69
N ALA A 48 20.50 1.34 6.30
CA ALA A 48 20.54 -0.04 5.86
C ALA A 48 19.16 -0.69 5.99
N ALA A 49 18.85 -1.59 5.04
CA ALA A 49 17.77 -2.56 5.17
C ALA A 49 18.35 -3.90 5.59
N LEU A 50 17.76 -4.50 6.61
CA LEU A 50 18.00 -5.87 7.01
C LEU A 50 16.71 -6.64 6.77
N ALA A 51 16.76 -7.76 6.03
CA ALA A 51 15.60 -8.58 5.74
C ALA A 51 15.92 -10.06 5.96
N VAL A 52 15.09 -10.75 6.73
CA VAL A 52 15.17 -12.20 6.94
C VAL A 52 13.97 -12.86 6.29
N TYR A 53 14.21 -13.72 5.31
CA TYR A 53 13.20 -14.49 4.59
C TYR A 53 13.28 -15.95 5.03
N TYR A 54 12.21 -16.44 5.63
CA TYR A 54 12.05 -17.86 5.93
C TYR A 54 11.23 -18.52 4.83
N HIS A 55 11.73 -19.64 4.28
CA HIS A 55 11.04 -20.40 3.24
C HIS A 55 9.92 -21.25 3.84
N VAL A 56 8.98 -20.56 4.46
CA VAL A 56 7.78 -21.07 5.10
C VAL A 56 6.64 -20.08 5.00
N GLY A 57 5.53 -20.52 4.48
CA GLY A 57 4.27 -19.81 4.43
C GLY A 57 3.13 -20.78 4.63
N SER A 58 1.91 -20.40 4.29
CA SER A 58 0.73 -21.24 4.51
C SER A 58 0.78 -22.57 3.75
N SER A 59 1.56 -22.68 2.68
CA SER A 59 1.75 -23.95 1.95
C SER A 59 2.42 -25.04 2.79
N ARG A 60 3.10 -24.68 3.89
CA ARG A 60 3.75 -25.65 4.78
C ARG A 60 2.86 -26.11 5.94
N GLU A 61 1.69 -25.55 6.06
CA GLU A 61 0.66 -25.94 7.02
C GLU A 61 0.00 -27.28 6.63
N VAL A 62 -0.87 -27.76 7.51
CA VAL A 62 -1.66 -28.97 7.27
C VAL A 62 -3.14 -28.66 7.54
N PRO A 63 -4.08 -29.38 6.91
CA PRO A 63 -5.51 -29.24 7.20
C PRO A 63 -5.80 -29.39 8.71
N GLY A 64 -6.61 -28.49 9.25
CA GLY A 64 -6.91 -28.41 10.68
C GLY A 64 -5.88 -27.57 11.48
N LYS A 65 -4.88 -26.98 10.80
CA LYS A 65 -3.88 -26.06 11.37
C LYS A 65 -3.53 -24.98 10.34
N THR A 66 -4.54 -24.37 9.75
CA THR A 66 -4.39 -23.29 8.77
C THR A 66 -4.26 -21.94 9.46
N GLY A 67 -3.56 -20.98 8.84
CA GLY A 67 -3.26 -19.68 9.40
C GLY A 67 -2.08 -19.65 10.39
N PHE A 68 -1.39 -20.79 10.58
CA PHE A 68 -0.30 -20.91 11.53
C PHE A 68 0.94 -20.11 11.13
N ALA A 69 1.28 -20.06 9.86
CA ALA A 69 2.41 -19.26 9.36
C ALA A 69 2.19 -17.76 9.63
N HIS A 70 0.97 -17.29 9.45
CA HIS A 70 0.59 -15.90 9.72
C HIS A 70 0.50 -15.61 11.22
N LEU A 71 -0.17 -16.46 12.00
CA LEU A 71 -0.17 -16.34 13.47
C LEU A 71 1.27 -16.33 14.00
N PHE A 72 2.16 -17.13 13.40
CA PHE A 72 3.54 -17.16 13.80
C PHE A 72 4.30 -15.88 13.43
N GLU A 73 3.99 -15.25 12.31
CA GLU A 73 4.51 -13.91 12.00
C GLU A 73 4.25 -12.94 13.16
N HIS A 74 3.03 -12.90 13.70
CA HIS A 74 2.68 -12.08 14.85
C HIS A 74 3.43 -12.46 16.13
N MET A 75 3.53 -13.77 16.40
CA MET A 75 4.25 -14.27 17.59
C MET A 75 5.72 -13.88 17.61
N MET A 76 6.37 -13.75 16.46
CA MET A 76 7.78 -13.38 16.33
C MET A 76 8.05 -11.91 16.73
N PHE A 77 7.05 -11.07 16.84
CA PHE A 77 7.18 -9.68 17.31
C PHE A 77 6.97 -9.53 18.83
N GLN A 78 6.47 -10.57 19.51
CA GLN A 78 6.08 -10.44 20.93
C GLN A 78 7.30 -10.36 21.86
N ARG A 79 8.07 -11.42 21.96
CA ARG A 79 9.26 -11.50 22.79
C ARG A 79 10.17 -12.64 22.35
N SER A 80 11.43 -12.55 22.72
CA SER A 80 12.38 -13.67 22.72
C SER A 80 13.12 -13.73 24.06
N GLU A 81 14.02 -14.67 24.26
CA GLU A 81 14.66 -14.87 25.57
C GLU A 81 15.42 -13.62 26.09
N ASN A 82 15.91 -12.76 25.19
CA ASN A 82 16.70 -11.60 25.53
C ASN A 82 16.08 -10.28 25.03
N VAL A 83 15.06 -10.33 24.21
CA VAL A 83 14.26 -9.17 23.78
C VAL A 83 12.92 -9.21 24.51
N PRO A 84 12.67 -8.30 25.49
CA PRO A 84 11.44 -8.30 26.27
C PRO A 84 10.19 -8.04 25.40
N GLU A 85 9.03 -8.42 25.92
CA GLU A 85 7.71 -8.16 25.32
C GLU A 85 7.55 -6.67 24.97
N ASP A 86 6.89 -6.38 23.85
CA ASP A 86 6.60 -5.05 23.32
C ASP A 86 7.83 -4.17 23.01
N THR A 87 9.03 -4.74 22.98
CA THR A 87 10.25 -3.97 22.78
C THR A 87 10.79 -4.03 21.34
N TYR A 88 10.34 -4.93 20.48
CA TYR A 88 10.79 -4.98 19.08
C TYR A 88 10.52 -3.64 18.38
N PHE A 89 9.26 -3.22 18.32
CA PHE A 89 8.87 -1.94 17.74
C PHE A 89 9.48 -0.75 18.49
N LYS A 90 9.49 -0.80 19.84
CA LYS A 90 10.07 0.26 20.67
C LYS A 90 11.57 0.47 20.38
N ASN A 91 12.34 -0.61 20.24
CA ASN A 91 13.77 -0.53 19.98
C ASN A 91 14.06 0.06 18.59
N ILE A 92 13.42 -0.46 17.53
CA ILE A 92 13.66 -0.02 16.17
C ILE A 92 13.13 1.39 15.94
N GLN A 93 11.89 1.69 16.32
CA GLN A 93 11.31 3.02 16.17
C GLN A 93 12.01 4.05 17.06
N GLY A 94 12.38 3.68 18.29
CA GLY A 94 13.17 4.53 19.19
C GLY A 94 14.58 4.83 18.65
N ALA A 95 15.10 3.99 17.76
CA ALA A 95 16.36 4.20 17.04
C ALA A 95 16.17 4.88 15.66
N GLY A 96 14.95 5.37 15.35
CA GLY A 96 14.64 6.07 14.10
C GLY A 96 14.36 5.17 12.91
N GLY A 97 14.28 3.86 13.09
CA GLY A 97 13.97 2.88 12.06
C GLY A 97 12.48 2.58 11.91
N THR A 98 12.19 1.78 10.90
CA THR A 98 10.89 1.14 10.67
C THR A 98 11.08 -0.36 10.57
N LEU A 99 10.04 -1.14 10.91
CA LEU A 99 10.07 -2.59 10.81
C LEU A 99 8.68 -3.11 10.44
N ASN A 100 8.65 -4.29 9.81
CA ASN A 100 7.41 -5.01 9.55
C ASN A 100 7.70 -6.49 9.26
N GLY A 101 6.64 -7.29 9.10
CA GLY A 101 6.64 -8.66 8.60
C GLY A 101 5.59 -8.85 7.53
N SER A 102 5.66 -9.95 6.81
CA SER A 102 4.57 -10.41 5.94
C SER A 102 4.65 -11.90 5.68
N THR A 103 3.50 -12.51 5.49
CA THR A 103 3.36 -13.93 5.15
C THR A 103 2.59 -14.09 3.84
N ASN A 104 3.03 -15.00 2.99
CA ASN A 104 2.27 -15.47 1.85
C ASN A 104 2.23 -17.03 1.84
N GLN A 105 1.83 -17.63 0.74
CA GLN A 105 1.76 -19.07 0.64
C GLN A 105 3.12 -19.76 0.81
N ASP A 106 4.22 -19.12 0.38
CA ASP A 106 5.52 -19.79 0.25
C ASP A 106 6.59 -19.26 1.20
N ARG A 107 6.43 -18.06 1.74
CA ARG A 107 7.42 -17.41 2.61
C ARG A 107 6.80 -16.58 3.72
N THR A 108 7.57 -16.40 4.82
CA THR A 108 7.38 -15.38 5.84
C THR A 108 8.65 -14.55 5.93
N ASN A 109 8.55 -13.23 5.97
CA ASN A 109 9.70 -12.37 6.13
C ASN A 109 9.51 -11.35 7.25
N TYR A 110 10.66 -10.90 7.76
CA TYR A 110 10.78 -9.77 8.69
C TYR A 110 11.84 -8.84 8.16
N TYR A 111 11.66 -7.54 8.35
CA TYR A 111 12.60 -6.57 7.86
C TYR A 111 12.59 -5.28 8.65
N GLU A 112 13.75 -4.64 8.70
CA GLU A 112 13.98 -3.32 9.26
C GLU A 112 14.64 -2.42 8.22
N ILE A 113 14.24 -1.14 8.22
CA ILE A 113 14.95 -0.06 7.55
C ILE A 113 15.40 0.90 8.64
N ILE A 114 16.69 1.05 8.78
CA ILE A 114 17.31 1.64 9.98
C ILE A 114 18.48 2.57 9.61
N PRO A 115 18.79 3.58 10.42
CA PRO A 115 20.08 4.24 10.38
C PRO A 115 21.21 3.20 10.53
N LYS A 116 22.28 3.35 9.76
CA LYS A 116 23.37 2.33 9.70
C LYS A 116 24.00 1.98 11.06
N ASN A 117 24.03 2.92 12.01
CA ASN A 117 24.56 2.70 13.37
C ASN A 117 23.68 1.78 14.24
N VAL A 118 22.46 1.45 13.78
CA VAL A 118 21.51 0.59 14.49
C VAL A 118 21.63 -0.88 14.06
N LEU A 119 22.41 -1.18 13.02
CA LEU A 119 22.43 -2.48 12.36
C LEU A 119 22.84 -3.63 13.28
N GLU A 120 23.81 -3.43 14.19
CA GLU A 120 24.23 -4.46 15.14
C GLU A 120 23.08 -4.81 16.10
N MET A 121 22.32 -3.83 16.58
CA MET A 121 21.14 -4.06 17.41
C MET A 121 20.05 -4.85 16.66
N ALA A 122 19.80 -4.50 15.40
CA ALA A 122 18.84 -5.23 14.57
C ALA A 122 19.27 -6.69 14.37
N MET A 123 20.55 -6.96 14.08
CA MET A 123 21.07 -8.34 13.97
C MET A 123 20.95 -9.11 15.28
N TRP A 124 21.18 -8.47 16.40
CA TRP A 124 20.98 -9.08 17.72
C TRP A 124 19.52 -9.48 17.92
N MET A 125 18.57 -8.60 17.60
CA MET A 125 17.13 -8.87 17.71
C MET A 125 16.68 -9.98 16.76
N GLU A 126 17.09 -9.92 15.49
CA GLU A 126 16.74 -10.92 14.48
C GLU A 126 17.28 -12.30 14.81
N SER A 127 18.54 -12.37 15.26
CA SER A 127 19.15 -13.63 15.68
C SER A 127 18.52 -14.18 16.95
N ASP A 128 18.06 -13.32 17.85
CA ASP A 128 17.41 -13.74 19.10
C ASP A 128 16.03 -14.36 18.82
N ARG A 129 15.22 -13.73 17.96
CA ARG A 129 13.94 -14.36 17.56
C ARG A 129 14.11 -15.62 16.71
N MET A 130 15.19 -15.75 15.93
CA MET A 130 15.48 -16.96 15.17
C MET A 130 15.85 -18.14 16.09
N GLY A 131 16.74 -17.91 17.05
CA GLY A 131 17.34 -18.97 17.85
C GLY A 131 16.74 -19.17 19.25
N TYR A 132 16.08 -18.16 19.81
CA TYR A 132 15.79 -18.07 21.24
C TYR A 132 14.35 -17.63 21.55
N LEU A 133 13.38 -17.95 20.70
CA LEU A 133 11.98 -17.58 20.86
C LEU A 133 11.15 -18.65 21.60
N THR A 134 11.38 -19.93 21.31
CA THR A 134 10.45 -21.02 21.69
C THR A 134 10.16 -21.10 23.18
N ASN A 135 11.14 -20.79 24.03
CA ASN A 135 10.96 -20.83 25.51
C ASN A 135 10.15 -19.67 26.05
N THR A 136 9.83 -18.67 25.22
CA THR A 136 9.08 -17.47 25.64
C THR A 136 7.62 -17.50 25.23
N VAL A 137 7.21 -18.47 24.41
CA VAL A 137 5.82 -18.62 23.98
C VAL A 137 4.99 -19.12 25.16
N THR A 138 4.04 -18.30 25.62
CA THR A 138 3.12 -18.58 26.72
C THR A 138 1.68 -18.68 26.21
N LYS A 139 0.79 -19.24 27.03
CA LYS A 139 -0.65 -19.24 26.76
C LYS A 139 -1.21 -17.83 26.65
N LYS A 140 -0.70 -16.90 27.47
CA LYS A 140 -1.13 -15.50 27.47
C LYS A 140 -0.76 -14.82 26.15
N SER A 141 0.52 -14.88 25.73
CA SER A 141 0.98 -14.26 24.47
C SER A 141 0.29 -14.87 23.25
N LEU A 142 0.10 -16.19 23.23
CA LEU A 142 -0.64 -16.87 22.18
C LEU A 142 -2.09 -16.41 22.11
N ALA A 143 -2.81 -16.40 23.25
CA ALA A 143 -4.22 -15.97 23.31
C ALA A 143 -4.40 -14.53 22.82
N ASN A 144 -3.46 -13.63 23.16
CA ASN A 144 -3.50 -12.26 22.65
C ASN A 144 -3.36 -12.22 21.14
N GLN A 145 -2.36 -12.90 20.57
CA GLN A 145 -2.12 -12.89 19.12
C GLN A 145 -3.21 -13.64 18.34
N GLN A 146 -3.79 -14.71 18.89
CA GLN A 146 -4.99 -15.32 18.32
C GLN A 146 -6.13 -14.28 18.19
N ASN A 147 -6.38 -13.48 19.20
CA ASN A 147 -7.40 -12.41 19.15
C ASN A 147 -7.05 -11.34 18.10
N VAL A 148 -5.79 -10.93 18.01
CA VAL A 148 -5.34 -9.93 17.01
C VAL A 148 -5.55 -10.46 15.59
N VAL A 149 -5.09 -11.69 15.28
CA VAL A 149 -5.24 -12.31 13.94
C VAL A 149 -6.72 -12.57 13.61
N GLN A 150 -7.55 -12.97 14.58
CA GLN A 150 -8.99 -13.09 14.37
C GLN A 150 -9.64 -11.74 14.04
N ASN A 151 -9.20 -10.65 14.69
CA ASN A 151 -9.71 -9.31 14.38
C ASN A 151 -9.26 -8.86 12.99
N GLU A 152 -8.05 -9.20 12.58
CA GLU A 152 -7.57 -8.95 11.22
C GLU A 152 -8.38 -9.72 10.17
N LYS A 153 -8.73 -10.99 10.42
CA LYS A 153 -9.62 -11.76 9.55
C LYS A 153 -10.99 -11.10 9.45
N ARG A 154 -11.57 -10.64 10.58
CA ARG A 154 -12.84 -9.91 10.54
C ARG A 154 -12.74 -8.61 9.75
N GLU A 155 -11.64 -7.87 9.88
CA GLU A 155 -11.41 -6.63 9.15
C GLU A 155 -11.22 -6.86 7.65
N SER A 156 -10.39 -7.82 7.27
CA SER A 156 -9.96 -8.03 5.88
C SER A 156 -10.86 -8.97 5.08
N VAL A 157 -11.63 -9.84 5.75
CA VAL A 157 -12.49 -10.84 5.13
C VAL A 157 -13.96 -10.60 5.49
N ASP A 158 -14.31 -10.73 6.78
CA ASP A 158 -15.71 -10.82 7.20
C ASP A 158 -16.50 -9.50 7.05
N ASN A 159 -15.84 -8.35 7.21
CA ASN A 159 -16.43 -7.00 7.04
C ASN A 159 -16.05 -6.33 5.72
N ALA A 160 -15.32 -7.03 4.86
CA ALA A 160 -14.89 -6.50 3.56
C ALA A 160 -15.81 -7.01 2.44
N ALA A 161 -16.30 -6.11 1.59
CA ALA A 161 -17.01 -6.52 0.38
C ALA A 161 -16.13 -7.47 -0.46
N TYR A 162 -16.71 -8.61 -0.85
CA TYR A 162 -16.05 -9.70 -1.60
C TYR A 162 -14.92 -10.40 -0.83
N GLY A 163 -14.83 -10.26 0.49
CA GLY A 163 -13.73 -10.76 1.31
C GLY A 163 -13.56 -12.28 1.25
N PHE A 164 -14.65 -13.03 1.14
CA PHE A 164 -14.62 -14.50 1.05
C PHE A 164 -14.17 -15.06 -0.30
N ASN A 165 -14.02 -14.22 -1.33
CA ASN A 165 -13.68 -14.68 -2.68
C ASN A 165 -12.40 -15.52 -2.73
N GLN A 166 -11.36 -15.11 -2.02
CA GLN A 166 -10.09 -15.82 -2.03
C GLN A 166 -10.19 -17.22 -1.40
N GLU A 167 -10.99 -17.35 -0.36
CA GLU A 167 -11.26 -18.64 0.30
C GLU A 167 -12.06 -19.57 -0.61
N ILE A 168 -13.12 -19.06 -1.26
CA ILE A 168 -13.91 -19.82 -2.22
C ILE A 168 -13.02 -20.33 -3.36
N ILE A 169 -12.18 -19.47 -3.93
CA ILE A 169 -11.25 -19.83 -4.99
C ILE A 169 -10.26 -20.90 -4.50
N ALA A 170 -9.60 -20.70 -3.38
CA ALA A 170 -8.58 -21.62 -2.87
C ALA A 170 -9.15 -23.04 -2.66
N LYS A 171 -10.33 -23.14 -2.05
CA LYS A 171 -11.00 -24.43 -1.77
C LYS A 171 -11.47 -25.16 -3.02
N ASN A 172 -11.69 -24.48 -4.15
CA ASN A 172 -12.27 -25.07 -5.33
C ASN A 172 -11.31 -25.14 -6.55
N LEU A 173 -10.32 -24.27 -6.62
CA LEU A 173 -9.28 -24.32 -7.65
C LEU A 173 -8.29 -25.44 -7.37
N TYR A 174 -7.92 -25.60 -6.10
CA TYR A 174 -6.93 -26.58 -5.68
C TYR A 174 -7.60 -27.82 -5.08
N PRO A 175 -7.13 -29.03 -5.45
CA PRO A 175 -7.66 -30.28 -4.87
C PRO A 175 -7.47 -30.30 -3.34
N LYS A 176 -8.34 -31.00 -2.64
CA LYS A 176 -8.21 -31.18 -1.18
C LYS A 176 -6.84 -31.75 -0.82
N GLY A 177 -6.14 -31.05 0.07
CA GLY A 177 -4.77 -31.41 0.50
C GLY A 177 -3.66 -30.79 -0.37
N HIS A 178 -4.00 -30.07 -1.45
CA HIS A 178 -3.02 -29.24 -2.14
C HIS A 178 -2.57 -28.10 -1.22
N PRO A 179 -1.26 -27.76 -1.18
CA PRO A 179 -0.74 -26.71 -0.28
C PRO A 179 -1.36 -25.32 -0.41
N TYR A 180 -2.03 -25.03 -1.51
CA TYR A 180 -2.73 -23.76 -1.76
C TYR A 180 -4.25 -23.85 -1.63
N SER A 181 -4.80 -24.93 -1.06
CA SER A 181 -6.25 -25.13 -0.92
C SER A 181 -6.87 -24.41 0.29
N TRP A 182 -6.09 -23.58 1.00
CA TRP A 182 -6.54 -22.69 2.08
C TRP A 182 -5.90 -21.31 1.97
N THR A 183 -6.44 -20.34 2.68
CA THR A 183 -5.93 -18.96 2.71
C THR A 183 -4.80 -18.79 3.73
N VAL A 184 -3.98 -17.77 3.55
CA VAL A 184 -2.89 -17.42 4.48
C VAL A 184 -3.41 -17.06 5.87
N ILE A 185 -4.57 -16.36 5.94
CA ILE A 185 -5.18 -15.97 7.21
C ILE A 185 -5.76 -17.17 7.98
N GLY A 186 -6.08 -18.27 7.29
CA GLY A 186 -6.59 -19.49 7.89
C GLY A 186 -8.06 -19.45 8.29
N GLU A 187 -8.50 -20.59 8.87
CA GLU A 187 -9.85 -20.76 9.40
C GLU A 187 -9.94 -20.29 10.86
N MET A 188 -11.08 -19.74 11.27
CA MET A 188 -11.29 -19.26 12.65
C MET A 188 -11.11 -20.36 13.70
N GLU A 189 -11.63 -21.56 13.40
CA GLU A 189 -11.53 -22.72 14.28
C GLU A 189 -10.08 -23.17 14.47
N ASP A 190 -9.28 -23.18 13.39
CA ASP A 190 -7.88 -23.57 13.43
C ASP A 190 -7.05 -22.56 14.26
N LEU A 191 -7.30 -21.27 14.05
CA LEU A 191 -6.65 -20.21 14.83
C LEU A 191 -7.00 -20.31 16.32
N THR A 192 -8.27 -20.56 16.64
CA THR A 192 -8.74 -20.70 18.03
C THR A 192 -8.16 -21.97 18.69
N GLY A 193 -8.02 -23.05 17.91
CA GLY A 193 -7.52 -24.34 18.35
C GLY A 193 -6.00 -24.44 18.48
N ALA A 194 -5.24 -23.42 18.04
CA ALA A 194 -3.79 -23.44 18.11
C ALA A 194 -3.27 -23.50 19.54
N THR A 195 -2.34 -24.42 19.81
CA THR A 195 -1.73 -24.61 21.13
C THR A 195 -0.30 -24.08 21.18
N VAL A 196 0.22 -23.86 22.39
CA VAL A 196 1.63 -23.47 22.61
C VAL A 196 2.58 -24.50 22.03
N GLU A 197 2.24 -25.79 22.15
CA GLU A 197 3.03 -26.91 21.61
C GLU A 197 3.07 -26.88 20.10
N ASP A 198 1.96 -26.58 19.44
CA ASP A 198 1.89 -26.44 17.99
C ASP A 198 2.77 -25.30 17.49
N VAL A 199 2.69 -24.13 18.13
CA VAL A 199 3.52 -22.95 17.81
C VAL A 199 5.00 -23.27 17.98
N LYS A 200 5.40 -23.89 19.09
CA LYS A 200 6.80 -24.31 19.34
C LYS A 200 7.30 -25.32 18.31
N ALA A 201 6.46 -26.29 17.95
CA ALA A 201 6.82 -27.30 16.94
C ALA A 201 6.98 -26.67 15.54
N PHE A 202 6.11 -25.73 15.18
CA PHE A 202 6.19 -25.02 13.90
C PHE A 202 7.48 -24.18 13.79
N HIS A 203 7.80 -23.40 14.84
CA HIS A 203 9.07 -22.67 14.91
C HIS A 203 10.28 -23.57 14.73
N LYS A 204 10.40 -24.59 15.60
CA LYS A 204 11.54 -25.50 15.58
C LYS A 204 11.76 -26.16 14.21
N LYS A 205 10.66 -26.39 13.48
CA LYS A 205 10.73 -27.04 12.16
C LYS A 205 11.15 -26.07 11.06
N PHE A 206 10.63 -24.85 11.05
CA PHE A 206 10.69 -23.99 9.88
C PHE A 206 11.52 -22.71 10.06
N TYR A 207 11.67 -22.19 11.30
CA TYR A 207 12.35 -20.92 11.55
C TYR A 207 13.80 -21.13 12.02
N ALA A 208 14.57 -21.80 11.18
CA ALA A 208 15.96 -22.15 11.45
C ALA A 208 16.90 -21.59 10.38
N PRO A 209 18.21 -21.44 10.69
CA PRO A 209 19.20 -20.87 9.78
C PRO A 209 19.22 -21.51 8.38
N ASN A 210 19.15 -22.83 8.29
CA ASN A 210 19.20 -23.56 7.03
C ASN A 210 17.92 -23.43 6.16
N ASN A 211 16.88 -22.77 6.67
CA ASN A 211 15.65 -22.42 5.94
C ASN A 211 15.47 -20.89 5.80
N ALA A 212 16.52 -20.12 6.08
CA ALA A 212 16.47 -18.65 6.06
C ALA A 212 17.46 -18.07 5.05
N THR A 213 17.08 -16.95 4.48
CA THR A 213 17.94 -16.05 3.70
C THR A 213 17.96 -14.68 4.39
N LEU A 214 19.12 -14.26 4.86
CA LEU A 214 19.36 -12.94 5.43
C LEU A 214 19.93 -12.03 4.35
N VAL A 215 19.34 -10.86 4.14
CA VAL A 215 19.87 -9.85 3.22
C VAL A 215 20.11 -8.54 3.94
N ILE A 216 21.27 -7.94 3.72
CA ILE A 216 21.62 -6.63 4.24
C ILE A 216 22.06 -5.75 3.07
N SER A 217 21.32 -4.67 2.84
CA SER A 217 21.57 -3.69 1.78
C SER A 217 21.67 -2.28 2.37
N GLY A 218 22.70 -1.51 2.00
CA GLY A 218 22.83 -0.13 2.45
C GLY A 218 24.27 0.30 2.71
N ASP A 219 24.43 1.36 3.50
CA ASP A 219 25.77 1.90 3.87
C ASP A 219 26.46 1.01 4.90
N ILE A 220 27.06 -0.05 4.38
CA ILE A 220 27.70 -1.12 5.16
C ILE A 220 29.16 -1.31 4.74
N ASN A 221 29.92 -1.97 5.63
CA ASN A 221 31.21 -2.55 5.34
C ASN A 221 31.07 -4.08 5.31
N SER A 222 31.32 -4.72 4.17
CA SER A 222 31.11 -6.16 3.99
C SER A 222 31.85 -7.01 5.02
N GLU A 223 33.12 -6.70 5.35
CA GLU A 223 33.91 -7.51 6.28
C GLU A 223 33.40 -7.39 7.72
N GLU A 224 33.02 -6.18 8.14
CA GLU A 224 32.39 -5.96 9.43
C GLU A 224 31.07 -6.71 9.55
N ILE A 225 30.23 -6.64 8.53
CA ILE A 225 28.93 -7.34 8.52
C ILE A 225 29.11 -8.86 8.54
N LYS A 226 30.07 -9.43 7.80
CA LYS A 226 30.36 -10.85 7.85
C LYS A 226 30.73 -11.29 9.29
N ALA A 227 31.54 -10.49 9.98
CA ALA A 227 31.92 -10.75 11.37
C ALA A 227 30.68 -10.69 12.31
N LEU A 228 29.81 -9.68 12.15
CA LEU A 228 28.59 -9.54 12.94
C LEU A 228 27.58 -10.66 12.66
N VAL A 229 27.36 -11.03 11.39
CA VAL A 229 26.49 -12.16 11.03
C VAL A 229 27.01 -13.46 11.68
N ASN A 230 28.31 -13.73 11.61
CA ASN A 230 28.89 -14.89 12.28
C ASN A 230 28.75 -14.83 13.81
N LYS A 231 28.95 -13.63 14.42
CA LYS A 231 28.80 -13.41 15.86
C LYS A 231 27.39 -13.74 16.36
N TYR A 232 26.36 -13.23 15.68
CA TYR A 232 25.00 -13.33 16.17
C TYR A 232 24.27 -14.58 15.71
N PHE A 233 24.50 -15.02 14.46
CA PHE A 233 23.77 -16.14 13.86
C PHE A 233 24.58 -17.46 13.86
N GLY A 234 25.91 -17.41 13.96
CA GLY A 234 26.78 -18.57 13.76
C GLY A 234 26.62 -19.70 14.80
N GLU A 235 26.18 -19.38 16.02
CA GLU A 235 25.96 -20.38 17.08
C GLU A 235 24.56 -21.01 17.07
N ILE A 236 23.62 -20.43 16.30
CA ILE A 236 22.26 -20.95 16.23
C ILE A 236 22.27 -22.31 15.52
N ASN A 237 21.63 -23.30 16.14
CA ASN A 237 21.60 -24.64 15.59
C ASN A 237 20.88 -24.68 14.25
N SER A 238 21.44 -25.48 13.34
CA SER A 238 20.76 -25.84 12.09
C SER A 238 19.44 -26.55 12.40
N GLY A 239 18.38 -26.22 11.68
CA GLY A 239 17.10 -26.93 11.77
C GLY A 239 17.14 -28.28 11.07
N THR A 240 16.03 -28.99 11.13
CA THR A 240 15.82 -30.19 10.32
C THR A 240 15.90 -29.85 8.84
N ASN A 241 16.41 -30.77 8.02
CA ASN A 241 16.39 -30.56 6.58
C ASN A 241 14.95 -30.55 6.08
N ILE A 242 14.55 -29.45 5.42
CA ILE A 242 13.22 -29.30 4.85
C ILE A 242 13.26 -29.73 3.40
N GLU A 243 12.41 -30.66 3.05
CA GLU A 243 12.27 -31.13 1.68
C GLU A 243 11.85 -29.98 0.75
N LYS A 244 12.61 -29.78 -0.33
CA LYS A 244 12.23 -28.86 -1.40
C LYS A 244 11.06 -29.48 -2.17
N ARG A 245 9.97 -28.76 -2.27
CA ARG A 245 8.83 -29.17 -3.09
C ARG A 245 9.05 -28.71 -4.53
N GLY A 246 8.80 -29.56 -5.49
CA GLY A 246 8.66 -29.17 -6.89
C GLY A 246 7.26 -28.65 -7.20
N PRO A 247 7.03 -28.16 -8.42
CA PRO A 247 5.71 -27.72 -8.86
C PRO A 247 4.64 -28.79 -8.68
N VAL A 248 3.46 -28.39 -8.25
CA VAL A 248 2.28 -29.25 -8.07
C VAL A 248 1.16 -28.70 -8.97
N PRO A 249 1.22 -28.98 -10.28
CA PRO A 249 0.29 -28.43 -11.25
C PRO A 249 -1.13 -28.93 -11.02
N VAL A 250 -2.10 -28.06 -11.29
CA VAL A 250 -3.52 -28.34 -11.15
C VAL A 250 -4.19 -28.44 -12.50
N THR A 251 -5.10 -29.42 -12.65
CA THR A 251 -5.97 -29.56 -13.81
C THR A 251 -7.40 -29.79 -13.32
N LEU A 252 -8.33 -28.99 -13.83
CA LEU A 252 -9.75 -29.13 -13.50
C LEU A 252 -10.42 -30.07 -14.50
N SER A 253 -11.18 -31.06 -13.98
CA SER A 253 -11.95 -32.00 -14.81
C SER A 253 -13.20 -31.35 -15.42
N SER A 254 -13.75 -30.32 -14.76
CA SER A 254 -14.92 -29.58 -15.20
C SER A 254 -14.88 -28.15 -14.67
N THR A 255 -15.59 -27.23 -15.33
CA THR A 255 -15.84 -25.90 -14.80
C THR A 255 -16.77 -25.97 -13.59
N THR A 256 -16.43 -25.24 -12.54
CA THR A 256 -17.22 -25.12 -11.30
C THR A 256 -17.71 -23.71 -11.14
N ARG A 257 -19.05 -23.51 -11.07
CA ARG A 257 -19.67 -22.20 -10.83
C ARG A 257 -20.24 -22.15 -9.42
N LEU A 258 -19.85 -21.12 -8.67
CA LEU A 258 -20.20 -20.93 -7.27
C LEU A 258 -20.77 -19.54 -7.03
N TYR A 259 -21.68 -19.41 -6.08
CA TYR A 259 -22.14 -18.10 -5.62
C TYR A 259 -21.96 -17.93 -4.10
N HIS A 260 -21.85 -16.68 -3.70
CA HIS A 260 -21.90 -16.25 -2.31
C HIS A 260 -22.70 -14.96 -2.19
N GLU A 261 -23.62 -14.91 -1.22
CA GLU A 261 -24.34 -13.69 -0.87
C GLU A 261 -23.51 -12.87 0.12
N ASP A 262 -23.12 -11.68 -0.26
CA ASP A 262 -22.21 -10.82 0.50
C ASP A 262 -22.99 -9.68 1.18
N THR A 263 -22.88 -9.59 2.49
CA THR A 263 -23.59 -8.59 3.32
C THR A 263 -23.11 -7.16 3.02
N PHE A 264 -21.87 -6.97 2.62
CA PHE A 264 -21.25 -5.66 2.41
C PHE A 264 -21.16 -5.26 0.94
N ALA A 265 -21.26 -6.18 0.01
CA ALA A 265 -21.26 -5.86 -1.42
C ALA A 265 -22.45 -4.98 -1.80
N LYS A 266 -22.21 -4.00 -2.68
CA LYS A 266 -23.25 -3.12 -3.28
C LYS A 266 -23.38 -3.30 -4.78
N ALA A 267 -22.58 -4.18 -5.37
CA ALA A 267 -22.63 -4.52 -6.79
C ALA A 267 -22.20 -5.99 -6.95
N PRO A 268 -22.66 -6.69 -7.97
CA PRO A 268 -22.25 -8.07 -8.22
C PRO A 268 -20.80 -8.12 -8.77
N GLN A 269 -20.05 -9.17 -8.41
CA GLN A 269 -18.71 -9.40 -8.91
C GLN A 269 -18.57 -10.82 -9.45
N LEU A 270 -18.05 -10.93 -10.67
CA LEU A 270 -17.66 -12.17 -11.32
C LEU A 270 -16.13 -12.34 -11.26
N ASN A 271 -15.69 -13.54 -10.88
CA ASN A 271 -14.29 -13.93 -11.06
C ASN A 271 -14.22 -15.28 -11.77
N MET A 272 -13.43 -15.35 -12.84
CA MET A 272 -13.11 -16.57 -13.58
C MET A 272 -11.64 -16.89 -13.36
N VAL A 273 -11.34 -18.07 -12.79
CA VAL A 273 -9.98 -18.43 -12.34
C VAL A 273 -9.57 -19.74 -12.98
N PHE A 274 -8.56 -19.67 -13.84
CA PHE A 274 -7.96 -20.79 -14.53
C PHE A 274 -6.70 -21.24 -13.80
N PRO A 275 -6.45 -22.55 -13.63
CA PRO A 275 -5.14 -23.04 -13.18
C PRO A 275 -4.04 -22.58 -14.13
N SER A 276 -2.92 -22.15 -13.60
CA SER A 276 -1.74 -21.77 -14.38
C SER A 276 -0.45 -22.41 -13.83
N THR A 277 0.70 -21.90 -14.23
CA THR A 277 2.00 -22.51 -13.97
C THR A 277 2.74 -21.80 -12.83
N GLU A 278 3.77 -22.45 -12.34
CA GLU A 278 4.68 -21.97 -11.32
C GLU A 278 5.50 -20.75 -11.81
N ARG A 279 6.09 -20.03 -10.84
CA ARG A 279 6.93 -18.85 -11.04
C ARG A 279 8.21 -19.19 -11.81
N TYR A 280 8.72 -18.23 -12.57
CA TYR A 280 9.93 -18.33 -13.40
C TYR A 280 9.91 -19.38 -14.51
N SER A 281 8.78 -20.05 -14.73
CA SER A 281 8.61 -20.88 -15.93
C SER A 281 8.46 -19.97 -17.17
N LYS A 282 8.82 -20.47 -18.34
CA LYS A 282 8.67 -19.73 -19.59
C LYS A 282 7.22 -19.27 -19.82
N ASP A 283 6.26 -20.13 -19.48
CA ASP A 283 4.84 -19.84 -19.63
C ASP A 283 4.37 -18.74 -18.68
N SER A 284 4.95 -18.62 -17.46
CA SER A 284 4.56 -17.60 -16.50
C SER A 284 4.81 -16.18 -17.03
N TYR A 285 5.91 -15.97 -17.75
CA TYR A 285 6.19 -14.67 -18.39
C TYR A 285 5.17 -14.35 -19.48
N ALA A 286 4.90 -15.30 -20.37
CA ALA A 286 3.94 -15.12 -21.45
C ALA A 286 2.50 -14.90 -20.93
N LEU A 287 2.11 -15.55 -19.81
CA LEU A 287 0.81 -15.34 -19.15
C LEU A 287 0.68 -13.94 -18.56
N ASN A 288 1.77 -13.35 -18.06
CA ASN A 288 1.76 -11.96 -17.60
C ASN A 288 1.47 -11.00 -18.77
N PHE A 289 2.07 -11.25 -19.96
CA PHE A 289 1.78 -10.49 -21.16
C PHE A 289 0.34 -10.69 -21.63
N LEU A 290 -0.16 -11.94 -21.59
CA LEU A 290 -1.54 -12.25 -21.93
C LEU A 290 -2.53 -11.47 -21.05
N ALA A 291 -2.28 -11.37 -19.75
CA ALA A 291 -3.12 -10.63 -18.84
C ALA A 291 -3.21 -9.13 -19.22
N ASP A 292 -2.06 -8.52 -19.54
CA ASP A 292 -2.02 -7.13 -20.00
C ASP A 292 -2.76 -6.94 -21.34
N LEU A 293 -2.54 -7.83 -22.29
CA LEU A 293 -3.20 -7.78 -23.60
C LEU A 293 -4.73 -7.95 -23.49
N LEU A 294 -5.22 -8.81 -22.60
CA LEU A 294 -6.65 -9.05 -22.44
C LEU A 294 -7.40 -7.89 -21.74
N ALA A 295 -6.78 -7.25 -20.74
CA ALA A 295 -7.47 -6.27 -19.88
C ALA A 295 -6.62 -5.08 -19.42
N GLY A 296 -5.36 -4.97 -19.84
CA GLY A 296 -4.42 -3.98 -19.29
C GLY A 296 -4.61 -2.55 -19.79
N THR A 297 -5.33 -2.35 -20.92
CA THR A 297 -5.53 -1.05 -21.54
C THR A 297 -6.97 -0.85 -22.01
N LYS A 298 -7.31 0.40 -22.37
CA LYS A 298 -8.63 0.74 -22.96
C LYS A 298 -8.83 0.12 -24.36
N LYS A 299 -7.75 -0.24 -25.05
CA LYS A 299 -7.75 -0.96 -26.32
C LYS A 299 -7.99 -2.46 -26.16
N SER A 300 -7.75 -2.99 -24.94
CA SER A 300 -7.84 -4.42 -24.67
C SER A 300 -9.24 -4.98 -24.93
N PRO A 301 -9.35 -6.21 -25.47
CA PRO A 301 -10.65 -6.77 -25.91
C PRO A 301 -11.69 -6.89 -24.80
N LEU A 302 -11.29 -7.28 -23.58
CA LEU A 302 -12.23 -7.34 -22.46
C LEU A 302 -12.73 -5.95 -22.04
N TYR A 303 -11.87 -4.92 -22.08
CA TYR A 303 -12.30 -3.56 -21.82
C TYR A 303 -13.24 -3.04 -22.92
N SER A 304 -12.90 -3.28 -24.18
CA SER A 304 -13.76 -2.91 -25.34
C SER A 304 -15.17 -3.45 -25.17
N VAL A 305 -15.30 -4.77 -24.97
CA VAL A 305 -16.61 -5.42 -24.89
C VAL A 305 -17.37 -5.06 -23.62
N LEU A 306 -16.74 -5.24 -22.45
CA LEU A 306 -17.42 -5.11 -21.16
C LEU A 306 -17.71 -3.68 -20.76
N VAL A 307 -16.77 -2.76 -21.04
CA VAL A 307 -16.85 -1.36 -20.57
C VAL A 307 -17.46 -0.45 -21.63
N LYS A 308 -16.96 -0.51 -22.87
CA LYS A 308 -17.40 0.42 -23.93
C LYS A 308 -18.68 -0.02 -24.63
N GLU A 309 -18.69 -1.24 -25.16
CA GLU A 309 -19.78 -1.70 -26.02
C GLU A 309 -21.04 -2.04 -25.19
N LYS A 310 -20.88 -2.88 -24.16
CA LYS A 310 -22.01 -3.38 -23.35
C LYS A 310 -22.26 -2.58 -22.07
N LYS A 311 -21.30 -1.76 -21.60
CA LYS A 311 -21.44 -0.91 -20.41
C LYS A 311 -21.86 -1.67 -19.14
N LEU A 312 -21.42 -2.96 -19.02
CA LEU A 312 -21.75 -3.83 -17.90
C LEU A 312 -20.93 -3.50 -16.65
N THR A 313 -19.79 -2.91 -16.83
CA THR A 313 -18.86 -2.52 -15.75
C THR A 313 -18.12 -1.23 -16.11
N SER A 314 -17.52 -0.60 -15.13
CA SER A 314 -16.56 0.49 -15.34
C SER A 314 -15.11 0.02 -15.42
N ARG A 315 -14.81 -1.24 -15.07
CA ARG A 315 -13.45 -1.81 -15.04
C ARG A 315 -13.48 -3.33 -15.14
N VAL A 316 -12.55 -3.87 -15.91
CA VAL A 316 -12.21 -5.30 -15.93
C VAL A 316 -10.72 -5.45 -15.61
N MET A 317 -10.34 -6.55 -15.00
CA MET A 317 -8.97 -6.86 -14.67
C MET A 317 -8.64 -8.31 -15.03
N ALA A 318 -7.46 -8.53 -15.61
CA ALA A 318 -6.86 -9.84 -15.75
C ALA A 318 -5.49 -9.85 -15.09
N ARG A 319 -5.13 -10.96 -14.45
CA ARG A 319 -3.80 -11.13 -13.84
C ARG A 319 -3.37 -12.59 -13.85
N ASN A 320 -2.09 -12.83 -13.97
CA ASN A 320 -1.47 -14.11 -13.70
C ASN A 320 -0.77 -14.06 -12.34
N GLY A 321 -1.08 -15.01 -11.46
CA GLY A 321 -0.51 -15.15 -10.12
C GLY A 321 0.29 -16.44 -10.03
N SER A 322 1.49 -16.49 -10.61
CA SER A 322 2.41 -17.64 -10.50
C SER A 322 3.14 -17.61 -9.16
N GLN A 323 3.07 -18.72 -8.42
CA GLN A 323 3.72 -18.94 -7.13
C GLN A 323 4.71 -20.11 -7.24
N GLU A 324 5.30 -20.57 -6.13
CA GLU A 324 6.33 -21.62 -6.16
C GLU A 324 5.81 -22.95 -6.70
N LEU A 325 4.63 -23.40 -6.26
CA LEU A 325 4.13 -24.75 -6.56
C LEU A 325 3.14 -24.80 -7.73
N ALA A 326 2.38 -23.73 -7.95
CA ALA A 326 1.36 -23.62 -8.98
C ALA A 326 1.00 -22.13 -9.20
N GLY A 327 0.16 -21.85 -10.18
CA GLY A 327 -0.34 -20.52 -10.43
C GLY A 327 -1.84 -20.50 -10.72
N SER A 328 -2.36 -19.27 -10.80
CA SER A 328 -3.74 -19.02 -11.24
C SER A 328 -3.76 -17.83 -12.20
N PHE A 329 -4.54 -17.93 -13.26
CA PHE A 329 -4.87 -16.81 -14.14
C PHE A 329 -6.30 -16.39 -13.87
N MET A 330 -6.50 -15.14 -13.44
CA MET A 330 -7.79 -14.64 -13.00
C MET A 330 -8.27 -13.48 -13.87
N ILE A 331 -9.56 -13.53 -14.23
CA ILE A 331 -10.31 -12.39 -14.78
C ILE A 331 -11.33 -11.99 -13.72
N SER A 332 -11.37 -10.72 -13.37
CA SER A 332 -12.28 -10.17 -12.35
C SER A 332 -13.05 -8.98 -12.91
N VAL A 333 -14.37 -9.00 -12.73
CA VAL A 333 -15.30 -7.96 -13.20
C VAL A 333 -16.24 -7.60 -12.05
N THR A 334 -16.10 -6.41 -11.49
CA THR A 334 -17.14 -5.85 -10.62
C THR A 334 -18.13 -5.14 -11.52
N ALA A 335 -19.28 -5.73 -11.71
CA ALA A 335 -20.32 -5.22 -12.60
C ALA A 335 -20.99 -3.96 -12.02
N ASN A 336 -21.72 -3.24 -12.86
CA ASN A 336 -22.56 -2.15 -12.38
C ASN A 336 -23.71 -2.73 -11.50
N PRO A 337 -24.26 -1.96 -10.56
CA PRO A 337 -25.42 -2.40 -9.79
C PRO A 337 -26.52 -2.97 -10.68
N ASP A 338 -27.18 -4.03 -10.19
CA ASP A 338 -28.31 -4.71 -10.84
C ASP A 338 -27.99 -5.43 -12.18
N VAL A 339 -26.73 -5.51 -12.58
CA VAL A 339 -26.27 -6.27 -13.75
C VAL A 339 -26.21 -7.76 -13.42
N ASN A 340 -26.83 -8.60 -14.26
CA ASN A 340 -26.76 -10.05 -14.12
C ASN A 340 -25.40 -10.58 -14.57
N LEU A 341 -24.77 -11.41 -13.74
CA LEU A 341 -23.42 -11.93 -14.00
C LEU A 341 -23.37 -12.95 -15.16
N THR A 342 -24.49 -13.55 -15.56
CA THR A 342 -24.56 -14.36 -16.79
C THR A 342 -24.25 -13.53 -18.04
N ASP A 343 -24.69 -12.26 -18.08
CA ASP A 343 -24.39 -11.38 -19.19
C ASP A 343 -22.92 -10.93 -19.17
N VAL A 344 -22.35 -10.79 -17.97
CA VAL A 344 -20.92 -10.52 -17.79
C VAL A 344 -20.07 -11.71 -18.26
N GLU A 345 -20.41 -12.94 -17.88
CA GLU A 345 -19.75 -14.18 -18.35
C GLU A 345 -19.76 -14.25 -19.88
N LYS A 346 -20.92 -14.07 -20.52
CA LYS A 346 -21.02 -14.04 -21.99
C LYS A 346 -20.13 -12.98 -22.62
N ALA A 347 -20.11 -11.78 -22.03
CA ALA A 347 -19.29 -10.68 -22.52
C ALA A 347 -17.77 -10.96 -22.37
N VAL A 348 -17.34 -11.71 -21.33
CA VAL A 348 -15.95 -12.16 -21.21
C VAL A 348 -15.60 -13.12 -22.36
N PHE A 349 -16.49 -14.05 -22.71
CA PHE A 349 -16.25 -14.96 -23.84
C PHE A 349 -16.23 -14.21 -25.18
N GLU A 350 -17.12 -13.24 -25.41
CA GLU A 350 -17.06 -12.35 -26.59
C GLU A 350 -15.74 -11.59 -26.63
N GLY A 351 -15.20 -11.17 -25.48
CA GLY A 351 -13.85 -10.57 -25.38
C GLY A 351 -12.74 -11.53 -25.80
N PHE A 352 -12.86 -12.82 -25.50
CA PHE A 352 -11.94 -13.84 -26.00
C PHE A 352 -12.04 -14.03 -27.51
N GLU A 353 -13.28 -14.09 -28.04
CA GLU A 353 -13.49 -14.17 -29.51
C GLU A 353 -12.89 -12.94 -30.20
N LYS A 354 -13.05 -11.75 -29.62
CA LYS A 354 -12.45 -10.51 -30.13
C LYS A 354 -10.91 -10.57 -30.08
N PHE A 355 -10.31 -11.08 -29.00
CA PHE A 355 -8.88 -11.30 -28.89
C PHE A 355 -8.34 -12.25 -29.99
N GLU A 356 -9.07 -13.33 -30.28
CA GLU A 356 -8.72 -14.30 -31.31
C GLU A 356 -8.83 -13.71 -32.73
N LYS A 357 -9.85 -12.90 -32.95
CA LYS A 357 -10.14 -12.28 -34.26
C LYS A 357 -9.19 -11.11 -34.56
N ASP A 358 -9.04 -10.18 -33.64
CA ASP A 358 -8.31 -8.94 -33.87
C ASP A 358 -6.81 -9.15 -33.65
N GLY A 359 -6.43 -10.08 -32.76
CA GLY A 359 -5.04 -10.35 -32.42
C GLY A 359 -4.39 -9.21 -31.64
N PHE A 360 -3.06 -9.18 -31.69
CA PHE A 360 -2.20 -8.15 -31.09
C PHE A 360 -0.89 -8.05 -31.88
N THR A 361 -0.14 -6.96 -31.69
CA THR A 361 0.99 -6.58 -32.52
C THR A 361 2.32 -6.65 -31.77
N ASP A 362 3.44 -6.53 -32.48
CA ASP A 362 4.76 -6.37 -31.86
C ASP A 362 4.85 -5.06 -31.05
N GLU A 363 4.12 -4.01 -31.44
CA GLU A 363 4.08 -2.74 -30.72
C GLU A 363 3.41 -2.89 -29.35
N ASP A 364 2.36 -3.71 -29.25
CA ASP A 364 1.75 -4.07 -27.94
C ASP A 364 2.78 -4.76 -27.02
N LEU A 365 3.60 -5.66 -27.57
CA LEU A 365 4.67 -6.30 -26.79
C LEU A 365 5.77 -5.31 -26.39
N ILE A 366 6.16 -4.38 -27.27
CA ILE A 366 7.14 -3.32 -26.97
C ILE A 366 6.62 -2.45 -25.83
N ARG A 367 5.34 -2.05 -25.87
CA ARG A 367 4.68 -1.30 -24.80
C ARG A 367 4.76 -2.02 -23.44
N ILE A 368 4.41 -3.31 -23.42
CA ILE A 368 4.45 -4.12 -22.21
C ILE A 368 5.89 -4.23 -21.68
N LYS A 369 6.86 -4.52 -22.56
CA LYS A 369 8.29 -4.62 -22.22
C LYS A 369 8.83 -3.30 -21.62
N ALA A 370 8.46 -2.17 -22.20
CA ALA A 370 8.85 -0.85 -21.70
C ALA A 370 8.32 -0.60 -20.26
N GLY A 371 7.08 -0.98 -20.01
CA GLY A 371 6.50 -0.93 -18.66
C GLY A 371 7.24 -1.83 -17.66
N TYR A 372 7.64 -3.04 -18.08
CA TYR A 372 8.46 -3.94 -17.25
C TYR A 372 9.86 -3.36 -16.97
N GLU A 373 10.51 -2.75 -17.95
CA GLU A 373 11.82 -2.10 -17.76
C GLU A 373 11.75 -1.03 -16.66
N THR A 374 10.77 -0.14 -16.73
CA THR A 374 10.60 0.92 -15.72
C THR A 374 10.30 0.35 -14.33
N ARG A 375 9.41 -0.64 -14.23
CA ARG A 375 9.12 -1.31 -12.94
C ARG A 375 10.35 -2.00 -12.37
N PHE A 376 11.17 -2.63 -13.23
CA PHE A 376 12.40 -3.27 -12.82
C PHE A 376 13.35 -2.27 -12.16
N TYR A 377 13.64 -1.13 -12.80
CA TYR A 377 14.49 -0.10 -12.19
C TYR A 377 13.90 0.45 -10.88
N ASN A 378 12.59 0.69 -10.83
CA ASN A 378 11.93 1.13 -9.60
C ASN A 378 12.02 0.11 -8.45
N SER A 379 12.06 -1.19 -8.72
CA SER A 379 12.18 -2.23 -7.70
C SER A 379 13.54 -2.24 -6.99
N PHE A 380 14.56 -1.60 -7.57
CA PHE A 380 15.90 -1.43 -7.00
C PHE A 380 16.18 0.01 -6.52
N ALA A 381 15.17 0.87 -6.46
CA ALA A 381 15.34 2.29 -6.15
C ALA A 381 15.49 2.60 -4.65
N SER A 382 15.51 1.59 -3.78
CA SER A 382 15.72 1.76 -2.34
C SER A 382 16.50 0.58 -1.76
N VAL A 383 17.12 0.78 -0.59
CA VAL A 383 17.80 -0.31 0.13
C VAL A 383 16.83 -1.44 0.47
N GLN A 384 15.58 -1.11 0.83
CA GLN A 384 14.53 -2.10 1.03
C GLN A 384 14.21 -2.87 -0.26
N GLY A 385 14.01 -2.17 -1.36
CA GLY A 385 13.73 -2.79 -2.66
C GLY A 385 14.85 -3.73 -3.09
N LYS A 386 16.11 -3.30 -2.97
CA LYS A 386 17.30 -4.13 -3.22
C LYS A 386 17.30 -5.38 -2.32
N ALA A 387 17.09 -5.21 -1.00
CA ALA A 387 17.06 -6.32 -0.06
C ALA A 387 15.97 -7.34 -0.41
N PHE A 388 14.78 -6.89 -0.77
CA PHE A 388 13.66 -7.77 -1.13
C PHE A 388 13.91 -8.53 -2.43
N GLN A 389 14.41 -7.85 -3.48
CA GLN A 389 14.73 -8.51 -4.74
C GLN A 389 15.80 -9.59 -4.55
N PHE A 390 16.88 -9.30 -3.84
CA PHE A 390 17.93 -10.27 -3.57
C PHE A 390 17.45 -11.43 -2.70
N ALA A 391 16.60 -11.17 -1.70
CA ALA A 391 16.03 -12.23 -0.86
C ALA A 391 15.12 -13.16 -1.67
N GLU A 392 14.22 -12.59 -2.47
CA GLU A 392 13.28 -13.33 -3.31
C GLU A 392 14.01 -14.19 -4.35
N TYR A 393 14.99 -13.63 -5.07
CA TYR A 393 15.79 -14.40 -6.04
C TYR A 393 16.64 -15.47 -5.37
N THR A 394 17.29 -15.15 -4.24
CA THR A 394 18.11 -16.13 -3.52
C THR A 394 17.28 -17.28 -3.00
N MET A 395 16.14 -16.99 -2.37
CA MET A 395 15.25 -18.01 -1.80
C MET A 395 14.71 -18.95 -2.88
N ASN A 396 14.20 -18.39 -4.00
CA ASN A 396 13.53 -19.19 -5.02
C ASN A 396 14.50 -19.88 -5.99
N THR A 397 15.64 -19.25 -6.32
CA THR A 397 16.55 -19.75 -7.37
C THR A 397 17.94 -20.08 -6.87
N GLY A 398 18.28 -19.69 -5.66
CA GLY A 398 19.63 -19.78 -5.12
C GLY A 398 20.62 -18.75 -5.66
N ASP A 399 20.19 -17.82 -6.52
CA ASP A 399 21.05 -16.86 -7.23
C ASP A 399 20.55 -15.44 -7.02
N PRO A 400 21.19 -14.58 -6.20
CA PRO A 400 20.76 -13.19 -6.01
C PRO A 400 20.83 -12.35 -7.28
N GLU A 401 21.66 -12.74 -8.25
CA GLU A 401 21.77 -12.06 -9.54
C GLU A 401 20.77 -12.55 -10.60
N TYR A 402 19.82 -13.41 -10.22
CA TYR A 402 18.82 -13.95 -11.14
C TYR A 402 17.99 -12.85 -11.83
N TYR A 403 17.94 -11.63 -11.28
CA TYR A 403 17.29 -10.48 -11.90
C TYR A 403 17.76 -10.23 -13.35
N LYS A 404 19.01 -10.57 -13.68
CA LYS A 404 19.54 -10.47 -15.05
C LYS A 404 18.84 -11.45 -15.99
N LYS A 405 18.61 -12.67 -15.52
CA LYS A 405 17.90 -13.74 -16.26
C LYS A 405 16.42 -13.43 -16.37
N ASP A 406 15.83 -12.92 -15.28
CA ASP A 406 14.42 -12.55 -15.19
C ASP A 406 14.08 -11.45 -16.21
N LEU A 407 14.88 -10.37 -16.24
CA LEU A 407 14.73 -9.30 -17.23
C LEU A 407 14.91 -9.81 -18.66
N ALA A 408 15.91 -10.68 -18.90
CA ALA A 408 16.15 -11.27 -20.22
C ALA A 408 14.96 -12.16 -20.65
N ALA A 409 14.37 -12.93 -19.74
CA ALA A 409 13.20 -13.74 -20.02
C ALA A 409 11.99 -12.88 -20.40
N ILE A 410 11.72 -11.79 -19.66
CA ILE A 410 10.68 -10.81 -19.99
C ILE A 410 10.91 -10.24 -21.41
N GLN A 411 12.13 -9.80 -21.72
CA GLN A 411 12.46 -9.23 -23.02
C GLN A 411 12.36 -10.25 -24.16
N SER A 412 12.51 -11.55 -23.90
CA SER A 412 12.43 -12.61 -24.90
C SER A 412 11.02 -13.03 -25.29
N VAL A 413 9.97 -12.62 -24.55
CA VAL A 413 8.59 -13.00 -24.86
C VAL A 413 8.18 -12.57 -26.27
N THR A 414 7.58 -13.52 -27.03
CA THR A 414 7.16 -13.34 -28.42
C THR A 414 5.64 -13.47 -28.57
N ILE A 415 5.11 -13.04 -29.72
CA ILE A 415 3.71 -13.27 -30.11
C ILE A 415 3.35 -14.76 -30.05
N ALA A 416 4.25 -15.62 -30.51
CA ALA A 416 4.05 -17.09 -30.51
C ALA A 416 3.92 -17.64 -29.08
N ASP A 417 4.73 -17.15 -28.13
CA ASP A 417 4.65 -17.57 -26.73
C ASP A 417 3.31 -17.19 -26.10
N VAL A 418 2.84 -15.96 -26.33
CA VAL A 418 1.54 -15.50 -25.80
C VAL A 418 0.37 -16.30 -26.39
N LYS A 419 0.38 -16.56 -27.71
CA LYS A 419 -0.64 -17.40 -28.36
C LYS A 419 -0.59 -18.84 -27.82
N SER A 420 0.60 -19.36 -27.57
CA SER A 420 0.78 -20.72 -27.01
C SER A 420 0.13 -20.81 -25.64
N VAL A 421 0.41 -19.86 -24.71
CA VAL A 421 -0.16 -19.91 -23.36
C VAL A 421 -1.67 -19.65 -23.35
N TYR A 422 -2.18 -18.79 -24.23
CA TYR A 422 -3.63 -18.62 -24.38
C TYR A 422 -4.32 -19.94 -24.72
N ASN A 423 -3.82 -20.67 -25.72
CA ASN A 423 -4.37 -21.97 -26.12
C ASN A 423 -4.19 -23.05 -25.02
N LYS A 424 -3.07 -22.98 -24.29
CA LYS A 424 -2.75 -24.00 -23.27
C LYS A 424 -3.55 -23.83 -21.98
N TYR A 425 -3.80 -22.59 -21.54
CA TYR A 425 -4.33 -22.32 -20.21
C TYR A 425 -5.73 -21.67 -20.19
N ILE A 426 -6.20 -21.06 -21.29
CA ILE A 426 -7.44 -20.27 -21.31
C ILE A 426 -8.45 -20.82 -22.31
N LYS A 427 -8.10 -20.93 -23.58
CA LYS A 427 -9.02 -21.30 -24.66
C LYS A 427 -9.60 -22.69 -24.45
N GLY A 428 -10.92 -22.75 -24.20
CA GLY A 428 -11.65 -24.02 -24.00
C GLY A 428 -11.23 -24.80 -22.74
N LYS A 429 -10.62 -24.14 -21.76
CA LYS A 429 -10.19 -24.76 -20.49
C LYS A 429 -11.25 -24.60 -19.41
N ASN A 430 -11.25 -25.57 -18.49
CA ASN A 430 -12.07 -25.50 -17.30
C ASN A 430 -11.52 -24.47 -16.29
N PHE A 431 -12.42 -23.81 -15.55
CA PHE A 431 -12.11 -22.79 -14.57
C PHE A 431 -13.02 -22.90 -13.35
N VAL A 432 -12.64 -22.22 -12.27
CA VAL A 432 -13.50 -21.94 -11.14
C VAL A 432 -14.09 -20.54 -11.34
N GLU A 433 -15.41 -20.43 -11.19
CA GLU A 433 -16.12 -19.17 -11.30
C GLU A 433 -16.83 -18.83 -10.01
N THR A 434 -16.70 -17.58 -9.57
CA THR A 434 -17.41 -17.08 -8.40
C THR A 434 -18.33 -15.92 -8.76
N SER A 435 -19.58 -16.01 -8.36
CA SER A 435 -20.58 -14.95 -8.39
C SER A 435 -20.80 -14.43 -6.99
N LEU A 436 -20.20 -13.27 -6.67
CA LEU A 436 -20.38 -12.61 -5.38
C LEU A 436 -21.44 -11.53 -5.55
N VAL A 437 -22.57 -11.67 -4.88
CA VAL A 437 -23.71 -10.78 -5.06
C VAL A 437 -24.17 -10.15 -3.76
N PRO A 438 -24.73 -8.93 -3.79
CA PRO A 438 -25.34 -8.33 -2.61
C PRO A 438 -26.37 -9.26 -1.99
N LYS A 439 -26.44 -9.29 -0.67
CA LYS A 439 -27.38 -10.14 0.07
C LYS A 439 -28.82 -9.93 -0.39
N GLY A 440 -29.52 -11.02 -0.69
CA GLY A 440 -30.88 -11.03 -1.21
C GLY A 440 -31.00 -10.86 -2.72
N GLN A 441 -29.89 -10.77 -3.48
CA GLN A 441 -29.90 -10.55 -4.94
C GLN A 441 -29.44 -11.79 -5.73
N LEU A 442 -29.94 -12.96 -5.38
CA LEU A 442 -29.58 -14.22 -6.07
C LEU A 442 -29.99 -14.25 -7.56
N ASN A 443 -30.88 -13.36 -8.00
CA ASN A 443 -31.21 -13.19 -9.40
C ASN A 443 -30.05 -12.66 -10.26
N LEU A 444 -28.95 -12.20 -9.64
CA LEU A 444 -27.80 -11.64 -10.34
C LEU A 444 -26.66 -12.64 -10.55
N ILE A 445 -26.70 -13.84 -9.97
CA ILE A 445 -25.65 -14.86 -10.13
C ILE A 445 -25.61 -15.42 -11.56
N VAL A 446 -24.48 -16.00 -11.94
CA VAL A 446 -24.36 -16.78 -13.17
C VAL A 446 -25.29 -17.99 -13.09
N GLU A 447 -26.02 -18.25 -14.15
CA GLU A 447 -26.96 -19.37 -14.26
C GLU A 447 -26.27 -20.72 -13.98
N GLY A 448 -26.90 -21.55 -13.16
CA GLY A 448 -26.33 -22.85 -12.76
C GLY A 448 -25.27 -22.79 -11.65
N SER A 449 -24.98 -21.61 -11.07
CA SER A 449 -24.08 -21.50 -9.92
C SER A 449 -24.65 -22.19 -8.68
N LYS A 450 -23.78 -22.89 -7.94
CA LYS A 450 -24.08 -23.54 -6.66
C LYS A 450 -23.62 -22.67 -5.49
N ASN A 451 -24.27 -22.82 -4.33
CA ASN A 451 -23.79 -22.14 -3.13
C ASN A 451 -22.34 -22.54 -2.80
N SER A 452 -21.50 -21.57 -2.45
CA SER A 452 -20.09 -21.79 -2.14
C SER A 452 -19.84 -22.63 -0.89
N GLY A 453 -20.85 -22.76 -0.02
CA GLY A 453 -20.73 -23.47 1.25
C GLY A 453 -19.92 -22.73 2.32
N ILE A 454 -19.54 -21.48 2.11
CA ILE A 454 -18.89 -20.66 3.14
C ILE A 454 -19.88 -20.34 4.25
N THR A 455 -19.45 -20.56 5.49
CA THR A 455 -20.20 -20.18 6.69
C THR A 455 -19.55 -18.95 7.30
N GLU A 456 -20.30 -17.86 7.38
CA GLU A 456 -19.84 -16.62 8.03
C GLU A 456 -19.82 -16.79 9.56
N GLU A 457 -18.87 -16.15 10.24
CA GLU A 457 -18.77 -16.15 11.69
C GLU A 457 -20.00 -15.48 12.34
N ASP A 458 -20.61 -16.15 13.33
CA ASP A 458 -21.62 -15.55 14.22
C ASP A 458 -20.91 -14.96 15.44
N VAL A 459 -20.56 -13.66 15.38
CA VAL A 459 -19.84 -12.97 16.46
C VAL A 459 -20.58 -12.93 17.80
N THR A 460 -21.89 -13.16 17.80
CA THR A 460 -22.67 -13.22 19.04
C THR A 460 -22.40 -14.52 19.84
N LYS A 461 -21.94 -15.54 19.13
CA LYS A 461 -21.58 -16.86 19.68
C LYS A 461 -20.06 -17.10 19.72
N ALA A 462 -19.28 -16.21 19.10
CA ALA A 462 -17.84 -16.35 19.01
C ALA A 462 -17.21 -16.39 20.42
N ALA A 463 -16.58 -17.52 20.73
CA ALA A 463 -15.82 -17.65 21.95
C ALA A 463 -14.60 -16.71 21.91
N GLN A 464 -14.54 -15.76 22.84
CA GLN A 464 -13.29 -15.03 23.05
C GLN A 464 -12.25 -16.02 23.58
N VAL A 465 -11.06 -16.01 22.99
CA VAL A 465 -9.91 -16.61 23.64
C VAL A 465 -9.66 -15.78 24.91
N LYS A 466 -10.04 -16.35 26.07
CA LYS A 466 -9.87 -15.64 27.32
C LYS A 466 -8.39 -15.44 27.60
N ALA A 467 -8.02 -14.21 27.96
CA ALA A 467 -6.68 -13.94 28.45
C ALA A 467 -6.37 -14.87 29.62
N ASP A 468 -5.26 -15.61 29.51
CA ASP A 468 -4.80 -16.45 30.62
C ASP A 468 -4.20 -15.54 31.71
N THR A 469 -4.80 -15.52 32.86
CA THR A 469 -4.35 -14.73 34.02
C THR A 469 -3.38 -15.50 34.92
N THR A 470 -2.95 -16.70 34.54
CA THR A 470 -1.98 -17.48 35.30
C THR A 470 -0.64 -16.77 35.34
N LYS A 471 0.02 -16.85 36.51
CA LYS A 471 1.37 -16.28 36.66
C LYS A 471 2.33 -17.01 35.72
N GLU A 472 3.01 -16.25 34.89
CA GLU A 472 4.00 -16.81 33.95
C GLU A 472 5.14 -17.48 34.71
N GLU A 473 5.52 -18.69 34.26
CA GLU A 473 6.71 -19.38 34.77
C GLU A 473 7.98 -18.64 34.32
N PRO A 474 9.05 -18.71 35.13
CA PRO A 474 10.34 -18.13 34.74
C PRO A 474 10.85 -18.77 33.42
N ILE A 475 11.31 -17.94 32.48
CA ILE A 475 11.86 -18.41 31.21
C ILE A 475 13.17 -19.18 31.49
N VAL A 476 13.22 -20.43 31.04
CA VAL A 476 14.46 -21.22 31.00
C VAL A 476 15.24 -20.81 29.76
N LYS A 477 16.35 -20.10 29.93
CA LYS A 477 17.17 -19.62 28.82
C LYS A 477 17.94 -20.73 28.15
N THR A 478 18.02 -20.69 26.84
CA THR A 478 18.82 -21.57 26.01
C THR A 478 20.33 -21.24 26.25
N PRO A 479 21.19 -22.22 26.48
CA PRO A 479 22.62 -21.99 26.59
C PRO A 479 23.20 -21.33 25.32
N THR A 480 24.02 -20.30 25.52
CA THR A 480 24.66 -19.55 24.43
C THR A 480 26.10 -19.20 24.81
N LYS A 481 26.99 -19.09 23.83
CA LYS A 481 28.37 -18.65 24.01
C LYS A 481 28.45 -17.12 24.12
N LEU A 482 27.55 -16.43 23.44
CA LEU A 482 27.44 -14.99 23.47
C LEU A 482 26.56 -14.55 24.65
N ASP A 483 27.00 -13.59 25.44
CA ASP A 483 26.10 -12.94 26.43
C ASP A 483 25.06 -12.09 25.71
N ARG A 484 23.89 -12.69 25.43
CA ARG A 484 22.78 -12.05 24.73
C ARG A 484 21.92 -11.16 25.62
N SER A 485 22.16 -11.19 26.95
CA SER A 485 21.44 -10.31 27.87
C SER A 485 21.84 -8.85 27.73
N VAL A 486 22.99 -8.59 27.11
CA VAL A 486 23.53 -7.25 26.87
C VAL A 486 23.09 -6.77 25.50
N LYS A 487 22.16 -5.82 25.48
CA LYS A 487 21.74 -5.15 24.25
C LYS A 487 22.92 -4.39 23.63
N PRO A 488 23.20 -4.52 22.31
CA PRO A 488 24.25 -3.77 21.65
C PRO A 488 24.07 -2.26 21.80
N VAL A 489 25.19 -1.56 22.01
CA VAL A 489 25.21 -0.10 22.10
C VAL A 489 25.08 0.48 20.70
N ILE A 490 24.10 1.36 20.52
CA ILE A 490 23.96 2.10 19.26
C ILE A 490 25.07 3.14 19.20
N GLY A 491 25.84 3.14 18.11
CA GLY A 491 26.88 4.13 17.85
C GLY A 491 26.33 5.54 17.66
N PRO A 492 27.21 6.54 17.45
CA PRO A 492 26.78 7.92 17.18
C PRO A 492 25.86 7.97 15.94
N ASP A 493 24.87 8.87 16.00
CA ASP A 493 23.94 9.05 14.88
C ASP A 493 24.71 9.50 13.63
N PRO A 494 24.38 8.96 12.46
CA PRO A 494 25.03 9.33 11.22
C PRO A 494 24.67 10.76 10.82
N GLU A 495 25.60 11.44 10.14
CA GLU A 495 25.30 12.72 9.54
C GLU A 495 24.37 12.54 8.33
N VAL A 496 23.27 13.27 8.32
CA VAL A 496 22.27 13.25 7.25
C VAL A 496 22.42 14.49 6.39
N THR A 497 22.68 14.29 5.10
CA THR A 497 22.73 15.39 4.14
C THR A 497 21.31 15.72 3.69
N ILE A 498 20.83 16.92 4.06
CA ILE A 498 19.53 17.40 3.60
C ILE A 498 19.69 17.90 2.15
N PRO A 499 18.96 17.33 1.18
CA PRO A 499 19.03 17.76 -0.21
C PRO A 499 18.62 19.22 -0.38
N ASN A 500 19.42 19.99 -1.13
CA ASN A 500 19.13 21.40 -1.42
C ASN A 500 18.55 21.54 -2.83
N PRO A 501 17.26 21.92 -2.98
CA PRO A 501 16.63 22.05 -4.29
C PRO A 501 17.17 23.26 -5.06
N TRP A 502 17.40 23.10 -6.36
CA TRP A 502 17.51 24.23 -7.27
C TRP A 502 16.12 24.82 -7.55
N LYS A 503 16.07 26.12 -7.82
CA LYS A 503 14.83 26.89 -7.97
C LYS A 503 14.91 27.79 -9.19
N GLU A 504 13.79 27.88 -9.89
CA GLU A 504 13.63 28.75 -11.07
C GLU A 504 12.18 29.29 -11.12
N SER A 505 11.95 30.33 -11.86
CA SER A 505 10.62 30.86 -12.16
C SER A 505 10.51 31.12 -13.66
N LEU A 506 9.48 30.57 -14.27
CA LEU A 506 9.22 30.78 -15.68
C LEU A 506 8.49 32.11 -15.93
N SER A 507 8.51 32.57 -17.17
CA SER A 507 7.92 33.86 -17.54
C SER A 507 6.38 33.91 -17.46
N ASP A 508 5.73 32.75 -17.45
CA ASP A 508 4.28 32.56 -17.25
C ASP A 508 3.87 32.57 -15.77
N GLY A 509 4.85 32.65 -14.85
CA GLY A 509 4.66 32.69 -13.39
C GLY A 509 4.80 31.34 -12.69
N MET A 510 4.94 30.24 -13.43
CA MET A 510 5.12 28.90 -12.84
C MET A 510 6.46 28.80 -12.11
N LYS A 511 6.44 28.33 -10.86
CA LYS A 511 7.62 28.04 -10.07
C LYS A 511 8.15 26.65 -10.42
N VAL A 512 9.45 26.50 -10.58
CA VAL A 512 10.11 25.22 -10.94
C VAL A 512 11.17 24.89 -9.89
N TRP A 513 11.00 23.77 -9.22
CA TRP A 513 11.95 23.29 -8.21
C TRP A 513 12.39 21.88 -8.53
N GLY A 514 13.66 21.55 -8.30
CA GLY A 514 14.12 20.20 -8.55
C GLY A 514 15.34 19.80 -7.73
N ILE A 515 15.54 18.47 -7.68
CA ILE A 515 16.69 17.81 -7.07
C ILE A 515 17.25 16.81 -8.08
N VAL A 516 18.56 16.89 -8.35
CA VAL A 516 19.24 15.90 -9.21
C VAL A 516 19.55 14.67 -8.38
N GLN A 517 19.05 13.51 -8.81
CA GLN A 517 19.33 12.18 -8.26
C GLN A 517 19.56 11.22 -9.41
N ASN A 518 20.80 10.85 -9.66
CA ASN A 518 21.23 10.10 -10.86
C ASN A 518 21.73 8.68 -10.57
N GLU A 519 21.40 8.12 -9.41
CA GLU A 519 21.76 6.74 -9.06
C GLU A 519 21.14 5.73 -10.03
N LEU A 520 19.88 5.96 -10.40
CA LEU A 520 19.17 5.20 -11.42
C LEU A 520 18.67 6.12 -12.52
N PRO A 521 18.52 5.60 -13.76
CA PRO A 521 18.08 6.40 -14.90
C PRO A 521 16.57 6.66 -14.87
N LEU A 522 16.05 7.13 -13.73
CA LEU A 522 14.65 7.41 -13.47
C LEU A 522 14.41 8.90 -13.28
N VAL A 523 13.20 9.34 -13.58
CA VAL A 523 12.72 10.69 -13.27
C VAL A 523 11.27 10.62 -12.79
N GLN A 524 10.98 11.38 -11.75
CA GLN A 524 9.63 11.66 -11.27
C GLN A 524 9.41 13.16 -11.23
N TYR A 525 8.24 13.61 -11.69
CA TYR A 525 7.88 15.01 -11.61
C TYR A 525 6.38 15.20 -11.46
N SER A 526 5.99 16.36 -10.94
CA SER A 526 4.59 16.75 -10.79
C SER A 526 4.39 18.20 -11.21
N ILE A 527 3.28 18.49 -11.90
CA ILE A 527 2.73 19.82 -12.04
C ILE A 527 1.55 19.91 -11.09
N ILE A 528 1.63 20.81 -10.11
CA ILE A 528 0.61 20.99 -9.09
C ILE A 528 -0.02 22.37 -9.29
N ILE A 529 -1.33 22.39 -9.47
CA ILE A 529 -2.13 23.58 -9.73
C ILE A 529 -3.04 23.79 -8.53
N ASP A 530 -2.83 24.85 -7.77
CA ASP A 530 -3.61 25.14 -6.57
C ASP A 530 -5.11 25.35 -6.87
N GLY A 531 -5.98 24.95 -5.95
CA GLY A 531 -7.42 25.14 -6.02
C GLY A 531 -8.19 23.84 -5.76
N GLY A 532 -8.17 22.91 -6.70
CA GLY A 532 -8.83 21.59 -6.53
C GLY A 532 -10.30 21.71 -6.16
N HIS A 533 -10.74 20.82 -5.26
CA HIS A 533 -12.11 20.79 -4.76
C HIS A 533 -12.57 22.07 -4.05
N MET A 534 -11.64 22.83 -3.46
CA MET A 534 -11.97 24.13 -2.83
C MET A 534 -12.56 25.15 -3.81
N LEU A 535 -12.40 24.95 -5.11
CA LEU A 535 -12.99 25.79 -6.16
C LEU A 535 -14.33 25.27 -6.67
N ASP A 536 -14.78 24.11 -6.21
CA ASP A 536 -16.11 23.60 -6.52
C ASP A 536 -17.18 24.38 -5.76
N LYS A 537 -18.36 24.50 -6.35
CA LYS A 537 -19.57 24.89 -5.62
C LYS A 537 -20.11 23.70 -4.86
N VAL A 538 -20.65 23.90 -3.65
CA VAL A 538 -21.17 22.80 -2.81
C VAL A 538 -22.19 21.96 -3.55
N GLU A 539 -23.12 22.56 -4.30
CA GLU A 539 -24.13 21.87 -5.10
C GLU A 539 -23.57 21.15 -6.34
N LYS A 540 -22.31 21.44 -6.70
CA LYS A 540 -21.57 20.87 -7.82
C LYS A 540 -20.27 20.21 -7.34
N ALA A 541 -20.20 19.78 -6.08
CA ALA A 541 -19.05 19.06 -5.53
C ALA A 541 -18.68 17.86 -6.42
N GLY A 542 -17.40 17.75 -6.79
CA GLY A 542 -16.87 16.76 -7.71
C GLY A 542 -16.50 17.28 -9.11
N VAL A 543 -16.71 18.57 -9.41
CA VAL A 543 -16.32 19.14 -10.72
C VAL A 543 -14.81 19.03 -10.93
N ALA A 544 -13.99 19.45 -9.95
CA ALA A 544 -12.53 19.36 -10.04
C ALA A 544 -12.05 17.91 -10.28
N ASN A 545 -12.68 16.95 -9.61
CA ASN A 545 -12.38 15.51 -9.79
C ASN A 545 -12.74 15.01 -11.18
N LEU A 546 -13.89 15.43 -11.72
CA LEU A 546 -14.29 15.10 -13.09
C LEU A 546 -13.40 15.80 -14.13
N VAL A 547 -12.93 17.02 -13.89
CA VAL A 547 -11.96 17.71 -14.77
C VAL A 547 -10.67 16.89 -14.83
N ALA A 548 -10.11 16.50 -13.68
CA ALA A 548 -8.91 15.66 -13.62
C ALA A 548 -9.12 14.30 -14.33
N SER A 549 -10.30 13.69 -14.11
CA SER A 549 -10.67 12.43 -14.78
C SER A 549 -10.71 12.59 -16.30
N MET A 550 -11.33 13.65 -16.82
CA MET A 550 -11.43 13.89 -18.25
C MET A 550 -10.10 14.23 -18.91
N MET A 551 -9.16 14.85 -18.18
CA MET A 551 -7.80 15.08 -18.68
C MET A 551 -7.02 13.78 -18.90
N ASN A 552 -7.42 12.66 -18.27
CA ASN A 552 -6.88 11.32 -18.56
C ASN A 552 -7.61 10.61 -19.72
N GLU A 553 -8.67 11.19 -20.28
CA GLU A 553 -9.52 10.57 -21.31
C GLU A 553 -9.20 11.11 -22.74
N GLY A 554 -7.91 11.27 -23.02
CA GLY A 554 -7.42 11.70 -24.34
C GLY A 554 -7.18 13.19 -24.46
N THR A 555 -6.68 13.57 -25.62
CA THR A 555 -6.39 14.95 -25.99
C THR A 555 -7.11 15.29 -27.31
N LYS A 556 -7.03 16.55 -27.72
CA LYS A 556 -7.58 16.96 -29.03
C LYS A 556 -7.04 16.10 -30.19
N ASN A 557 -5.78 15.64 -30.08
CA ASN A 557 -5.08 14.93 -31.13
C ASN A 557 -5.03 13.40 -30.89
N LYS A 558 -5.44 12.92 -29.73
CA LYS A 558 -5.37 11.50 -29.34
C LYS A 558 -6.66 11.06 -28.66
N THR A 559 -7.19 9.93 -29.10
CA THR A 559 -8.25 9.23 -28.36
C THR A 559 -7.72 8.75 -27.00
N PRO A 560 -8.59 8.32 -26.06
CA PRO A 560 -8.15 7.72 -24.80
C PRO A 560 -7.19 6.54 -24.99
N GLU A 561 -7.42 5.70 -25.98
CA GLU A 561 -6.56 4.56 -26.32
C GLU A 561 -5.20 4.99 -26.86
N GLU A 562 -5.20 5.93 -27.81
CA GLU A 562 -3.96 6.45 -28.41
C GLU A 562 -3.09 7.19 -27.38
N LEU A 563 -3.71 7.90 -26.44
CA LEU A 563 -2.97 8.54 -25.37
C LEU A 563 -2.35 7.50 -24.41
N GLU A 564 -3.13 6.51 -24.01
CA GLU A 564 -2.65 5.43 -23.15
C GLU A 564 -1.52 4.62 -23.83
N GLU A 565 -1.66 4.35 -25.13
CA GLU A 565 -0.63 3.66 -25.90
C GLU A 565 0.66 4.49 -26.00
N ALA A 566 0.55 5.80 -26.30
CA ALA A 566 1.70 6.70 -26.36
C ALA A 566 2.45 6.79 -25.03
N ILE A 567 1.74 6.85 -23.89
CA ILE A 567 2.32 6.82 -22.55
C ILE A 567 2.99 5.46 -22.28
N GLY A 568 2.30 4.37 -22.62
CA GLY A 568 2.78 3.00 -22.39
C GLY A 568 4.02 2.65 -23.18
N LEU A 569 4.15 3.10 -24.44
CA LEU A 569 5.34 2.92 -25.28
C LEU A 569 6.59 3.58 -24.69
N LEU A 570 6.42 4.61 -23.86
CA LEU A 570 7.51 5.23 -23.11
C LEU A 570 7.83 4.48 -21.81
N GLY A 571 7.07 3.43 -21.47
CA GLY A 571 7.13 2.80 -20.15
C GLY A 571 6.84 3.79 -19.02
N ALA A 572 6.11 4.86 -19.31
CA ALA A 572 5.80 5.93 -18.37
C ALA A 572 4.45 5.71 -17.68
N SER A 573 4.26 6.43 -16.59
CA SER A 573 2.95 6.66 -15.97
C SER A 573 2.70 8.17 -15.95
N ILE A 574 1.57 8.60 -16.51
CA ILE A 574 1.10 9.98 -16.45
C ILE A 574 -0.32 9.94 -15.90
N ARG A 575 -0.58 10.66 -14.80
CA ARG A 575 -1.89 10.69 -14.15
C ARG A 575 -2.26 12.11 -13.76
N VAL A 576 -3.51 12.48 -14.00
CA VAL A 576 -4.08 13.73 -13.49
C VAL A 576 -5.04 13.37 -12.37
N ASN A 577 -4.81 13.95 -11.20
CA ASN A 577 -5.60 13.73 -9.98
C ASN A 577 -6.12 15.07 -9.45
N SER A 578 -7.16 15.02 -8.64
CA SER A 578 -7.67 16.17 -7.88
C SER A 578 -7.71 15.84 -6.40
N SER A 579 -7.29 16.80 -5.58
CA SER A 579 -7.40 16.78 -4.13
C SER A 579 -8.31 17.89 -3.63
N ASN A 580 -8.40 18.07 -2.33
CA ASN A 580 -9.11 19.22 -1.77
C ASN A 580 -8.51 20.56 -2.23
N GLU A 581 -7.18 20.64 -2.35
CA GLU A 581 -6.45 21.90 -2.53
C GLU A 581 -5.76 22.07 -3.88
N ASP A 582 -5.71 21.03 -4.72
CA ASP A 582 -5.00 21.08 -6.00
C ASP A 582 -5.54 20.11 -7.05
N ILE A 583 -5.16 20.35 -8.29
CA ILE A 583 -5.11 19.38 -9.38
C ILE A 583 -3.63 19.12 -9.66
N SER A 584 -3.22 17.85 -9.66
CA SER A 584 -1.85 17.43 -9.93
C SER A 584 -1.74 16.59 -11.20
N VAL A 585 -0.69 16.83 -11.98
CA VAL A 585 -0.24 15.93 -13.04
C VAL A 585 1.03 15.23 -12.54
N GLU A 586 0.96 13.95 -12.28
CA GLU A 586 2.05 13.14 -11.74
C GLU A 586 2.65 12.25 -12.81
N VAL A 587 3.97 12.26 -12.92
CA VAL A 587 4.70 11.51 -13.94
C VAL A 587 5.86 10.73 -13.33
N SER A 588 5.97 9.47 -13.75
CA SER A 588 7.14 8.62 -13.49
C SER A 588 7.58 7.97 -14.79
N SER A 589 8.86 8.04 -15.11
CA SER A 589 9.41 7.42 -16.32
C SER A 589 10.92 7.17 -16.23
N MET A 590 11.46 6.48 -17.24
CA MET A 590 12.90 6.49 -17.48
C MET A 590 13.34 7.88 -17.91
N ALA A 591 14.48 8.36 -17.41
CA ALA A 591 15.05 9.68 -17.74
C ALA A 591 15.28 9.90 -19.23
N LYS A 592 15.57 8.81 -20.00
CA LYS A 592 15.70 8.86 -21.48
C LYS A 592 14.42 9.34 -22.20
N ASN A 593 13.27 9.26 -21.55
CA ASN A 593 11.96 9.60 -22.10
C ASN A 593 11.39 10.93 -21.54
N PHE A 594 12.16 11.66 -20.73
CA PHE A 594 11.70 12.86 -20.02
C PHE A 594 11.03 13.88 -20.96
N GLU A 595 11.70 14.28 -22.05
CA GLU A 595 11.17 15.29 -22.98
C GLU A 595 9.90 14.81 -23.70
N LYS A 596 9.83 13.51 -24.00
CA LYS A 596 8.64 12.92 -24.64
C LYS A 596 7.46 12.91 -23.67
N THR A 597 7.70 12.64 -22.37
CA THR A 597 6.63 12.72 -21.38
C THR A 597 6.17 14.16 -21.15
N ILE A 598 7.08 15.15 -21.14
CA ILE A 598 6.71 16.58 -21.08
C ILE A 598 5.82 16.98 -22.26
N ALA A 599 6.12 16.50 -23.48
CA ALA A 599 5.30 16.80 -24.64
C ALA A 599 3.87 16.24 -24.51
N LEU A 600 3.72 15.01 -23.99
CA LEU A 600 2.39 14.43 -23.70
C LEU A 600 1.67 15.19 -22.58
N VAL A 601 2.36 15.57 -21.52
CA VAL A 601 1.80 16.37 -20.41
C VAL A 601 1.33 17.74 -20.92
N GLN A 602 2.11 18.39 -21.78
CA GLN A 602 1.69 19.65 -22.39
C GLN A 602 0.39 19.48 -23.20
N GLU A 603 0.28 18.41 -23.97
CA GLU A 603 -0.94 18.12 -24.74
C GLU A 603 -2.13 17.85 -23.83
N ILE A 604 -1.95 17.07 -22.76
CA ILE A 604 -2.99 16.80 -21.72
C ILE A 604 -3.45 18.09 -21.06
N LEU A 605 -2.51 18.96 -20.69
CA LEU A 605 -2.80 20.20 -19.97
C LEU A 605 -3.47 21.26 -20.85
N LEU A 606 -3.05 21.39 -22.11
CA LEU A 606 -3.47 22.50 -22.96
C LEU A 606 -4.56 22.14 -23.95
N GLU A 607 -4.70 20.87 -24.28
CA GLU A 607 -5.59 20.40 -25.36
C GLU A 607 -6.43 19.19 -24.92
N PRO A 608 -7.10 19.22 -23.73
CA PRO A 608 -7.92 18.08 -23.29
C PRO A 608 -9.09 17.81 -24.25
N ARG A 609 -9.41 16.52 -24.38
CA ARG A 609 -10.51 16.05 -25.22
C ARG A 609 -11.80 16.01 -24.42
N TRP A 610 -12.70 16.94 -24.64
CA TRP A 610 -14.01 17.00 -23.99
C TRP A 610 -15.03 16.11 -24.71
N ASP A 611 -14.80 14.81 -24.69
CA ASP A 611 -15.65 13.82 -25.33
C ASP A 611 -16.86 13.48 -24.46
N SER A 612 -18.08 13.49 -25.02
CA SER A 612 -19.31 13.27 -24.25
C SER A 612 -19.46 11.84 -23.77
N GLU A 613 -19.04 10.84 -24.56
CA GLU A 613 -19.14 9.43 -24.16
C GLU A 613 -18.13 9.13 -23.05
N ALA A 614 -16.90 9.62 -23.16
CA ALA A 614 -15.91 9.51 -22.10
C ALA A 614 -16.36 10.21 -20.80
N PHE A 615 -17.02 11.36 -20.91
CA PHE A 615 -17.61 12.07 -19.78
C PHE A 615 -18.70 11.25 -19.08
N ASP A 616 -19.65 10.67 -19.83
CA ASP A 616 -20.71 9.84 -19.25
C ASP A 616 -20.12 8.60 -18.55
N LEU A 617 -19.10 8.00 -19.13
CA LEU A 617 -18.38 6.86 -18.53
C LEU A 617 -17.63 7.27 -17.24
N ALA A 618 -16.91 8.41 -17.26
CA ALA A 618 -16.22 8.91 -16.08
C ALA A 618 -17.20 9.23 -14.95
N LYS A 619 -18.31 9.90 -15.27
CA LYS A 619 -19.39 10.22 -14.33
C LYS A 619 -20.01 8.96 -13.71
N SER A 620 -20.33 7.97 -14.53
CA SER A 620 -20.85 6.68 -14.07
C SER A 620 -19.86 5.95 -13.16
N ARG A 621 -18.58 5.98 -13.51
CA ARG A 621 -17.47 5.41 -12.70
C ARG A 621 -17.40 6.04 -11.32
N ILE A 622 -17.48 7.38 -11.23
CA ILE A 622 -17.47 8.10 -9.95
C ILE A 622 -18.71 7.75 -9.12
N ILE A 623 -19.90 7.78 -9.70
CA ILE A 623 -21.14 7.40 -8.99
C ILE A 623 -21.05 5.98 -8.44
N ASN A 624 -20.56 5.02 -9.23
CA ASN A 624 -20.38 3.65 -8.79
C ASN A 624 -19.32 3.53 -7.68
N ASN A 625 -18.26 4.33 -7.71
CA ASN A 625 -17.27 4.40 -6.64
C ASN A 625 -17.90 4.94 -5.34
N ILE A 626 -18.67 6.03 -5.43
CA ILE A 626 -19.38 6.60 -4.27
C ILE A 626 -20.30 5.54 -3.63
N LYS A 627 -21.07 4.81 -4.46
CA LYS A 627 -21.97 3.74 -3.97
C LYS A 627 -21.20 2.61 -3.30
N ARG A 628 -20.07 2.18 -3.86
CA ARG A 628 -19.21 1.16 -3.24
C ARG A 628 -18.63 1.63 -1.92
N ASN A 629 -18.10 2.86 -1.89
CA ASN A 629 -17.51 3.44 -0.68
C ASN A 629 -18.54 3.58 0.44
N ALA A 630 -19.80 3.85 0.12
CA ALA A 630 -20.89 3.89 1.10
C ALA A 630 -21.15 2.55 1.82
N ALA A 631 -20.53 1.44 1.38
CA ALA A 631 -20.51 0.18 2.10
C ALA A 631 -19.41 0.09 3.17
N SER A 632 -18.39 0.95 3.10
CA SER A 632 -17.27 0.92 4.02
C SER A 632 -17.59 1.65 5.32
N PRO A 633 -17.52 0.99 6.48
CA PRO A 633 -17.70 1.65 7.78
C PRO A 633 -16.74 2.84 8.00
N ASP A 634 -15.50 2.76 7.48
CA ASP A 634 -14.54 3.88 7.59
C ASP A 634 -14.94 5.08 6.75
N TYR A 635 -15.44 4.84 5.55
CA TYR A 635 -15.95 5.91 4.70
C TYR A 635 -17.14 6.60 5.34
N LEU A 636 -18.06 5.82 5.94
CA LEU A 636 -19.20 6.35 6.67
C LEU A 636 -18.75 7.17 7.90
N ALA A 637 -17.77 6.65 8.66
CA ALA A 637 -17.21 7.37 9.80
C ALA A 637 -16.55 8.68 9.39
N SER A 638 -15.74 8.67 8.33
CA SER A 638 -15.05 9.85 7.82
C SER A 638 -16.04 10.90 7.31
N ASN A 639 -17.05 10.50 6.54
CA ASN A 639 -18.06 11.42 6.03
C ASN A 639 -18.89 12.04 7.15
N ALA A 640 -19.34 11.24 8.12
CA ALA A 640 -20.09 11.75 9.27
C ALA A 640 -19.24 12.74 10.08
N LEU A 641 -17.96 12.40 10.32
CA LEU A 641 -17.05 13.26 11.06
C LEU A 641 -16.75 14.57 10.30
N ASN A 642 -16.49 14.49 8.99
CA ASN A 642 -16.25 15.69 8.15
C ASN A 642 -17.48 16.60 8.13
N LYS A 643 -18.68 16.05 8.00
CA LYS A 643 -19.93 16.83 8.07
C LYS A 643 -20.07 17.56 9.40
N LEU A 644 -19.74 16.90 10.50
CA LEU A 644 -19.79 17.52 11.84
C LEU A 644 -18.72 18.59 12.03
N MET A 645 -17.51 18.35 11.53
CA MET A 645 -16.39 19.30 11.69
C MET A 645 -16.50 20.53 10.79
N PHE A 646 -16.96 20.34 9.55
CA PHE A 646 -16.90 21.41 8.55
C PHE A 646 -18.29 21.99 8.17
N GLY A 647 -19.38 21.42 8.67
CA GLY A 647 -20.73 21.96 8.52
C GLY A 647 -21.20 21.97 7.05
N ASP A 648 -21.57 23.15 6.55
CA ASP A 648 -22.12 23.31 5.20
C ASP A 648 -21.10 23.81 4.16
N ASN A 649 -19.82 23.90 4.53
CA ASN A 649 -18.80 24.31 3.55
C ASN A 649 -18.35 23.11 2.69
N ILE A 650 -17.60 23.41 1.62
CA ILE A 650 -17.17 22.39 0.65
C ILE A 650 -16.34 21.26 1.26
N LEU A 651 -15.58 21.51 2.33
CA LEU A 651 -14.75 20.51 3.02
C LEU A 651 -15.57 19.45 3.78
N ALA A 652 -16.85 19.70 4.01
CA ALA A 652 -17.75 18.71 4.58
C ALA A 652 -18.12 17.58 3.59
N THR A 653 -17.83 17.77 2.30
CA THR A 653 -18.12 16.84 1.23
C THR A 653 -16.80 16.27 0.69
N ASP A 654 -16.78 14.98 0.40
CA ASP A 654 -15.63 14.32 -0.25
C ASP A 654 -15.31 14.98 -1.60
N ALA A 655 -14.03 15.09 -1.98
CA ALA A 655 -13.61 15.72 -3.24
C ALA A 655 -14.15 14.99 -4.49
N THR A 656 -14.56 13.75 -4.38
CA THR A 656 -15.27 13.03 -5.47
C THR A 656 -16.73 13.47 -5.63
N GLY A 657 -17.25 14.27 -4.70
CA GLY A 657 -18.63 14.69 -4.63
C GLY A 657 -19.56 13.70 -3.98
N THR A 658 -20.84 13.91 -4.15
CA THR A 658 -21.95 13.01 -3.76
C THR A 658 -22.65 12.48 -5.00
N GLU A 659 -23.43 11.39 -4.86
CA GLU A 659 -24.25 10.90 -5.96
C GLU A 659 -25.19 11.98 -6.50
N ALA A 660 -25.74 12.81 -5.60
CA ALA A 660 -26.63 13.92 -5.97
C ALA A 660 -25.90 15.02 -6.75
N SER A 661 -24.76 15.51 -6.24
CA SER A 661 -24.01 16.58 -6.91
C SER A 661 -23.45 16.10 -8.26
N VAL A 662 -22.81 14.93 -8.31
CA VAL A 662 -22.21 14.37 -9.53
C VAL A 662 -23.26 14.17 -10.63
N LYS A 663 -24.48 13.74 -10.31
CA LYS A 663 -25.56 13.61 -11.29
C LYS A 663 -25.90 14.93 -12.00
N THR A 664 -25.77 16.07 -11.33
CA THR A 664 -26.10 17.40 -11.88
C THR A 664 -24.96 18.03 -12.69
N ILE A 665 -23.71 17.54 -12.54
CA ILE A 665 -22.55 18.09 -13.25
C ILE A 665 -22.69 17.82 -14.75
N THR A 666 -22.40 18.85 -15.55
CA THR A 666 -22.39 18.80 -17.02
C THR A 666 -20.97 19.00 -17.55
N ILE A 667 -20.73 18.63 -18.80
CA ILE A 667 -19.42 18.83 -19.45
C ILE A 667 -19.07 20.33 -19.55
N ASP A 668 -20.06 21.21 -19.61
CA ASP A 668 -19.84 22.67 -19.65
C ASP A 668 -19.38 23.19 -18.28
N ASP A 669 -19.85 22.61 -17.17
CA ASP A 669 -19.31 22.91 -15.84
C ASP A 669 -17.79 22.60 -15.78
N LEU A 670 -17.37 21.48 -16.40
CA LEU A 670 -15.95 21.10 -16.47
C LEU A 670 -15.12 22.08 -17.31
N LYS A 671 -15.63 22.44 -18.49
CA LYS A 671 -14.98 23.43 -19.36
C LYS A 671 -14.88 24.80 -18.70
N GLU A 672 -15.91 25.21 -17.96
CA GLU A 672 -15.91 26.45 -17.19
C GLU A 672 -14.82 26.41 -16.10
N TYR A 673 -14.80 25.34 -15.29
CA TYR A 673 -13.78 25.14 -14.27
C TYR A 673 -12.37 25.18 -14.86
N TYR A 674 -12.11 24.40 -15.90
CA TYR A 674 -10.83 24.33 -16.59
C TYR A 674 -10.40 25.70 -17.14
N SER A 675 -11.30 26.40 -17.83
CA SER A 675 -10.99 27.68 -18.45
C SER A 675 -10.70 28.79 -17.45
N LYS A 676 -11.32 28.74 -16.27
CA LYS A 676 -11.16 29.73 -15.20
C LYS A 676 -9.98 29.43 -14.28
N ASN A 677 -9.77 28.19 -13.92
CA ASN A 677 -8.97 27.84 -12.76
C ASN A 677 -7.60 27.20 -13.09
N LEU A 678 -7.41 26.57 -14.25
CA LEU A 678 -6.09 26.01 -14.58
C LEU A 678 -5.19 27.10 -15.14
N SER A 679 -4.19 27.50 -14.35
CA SER A 679 -3.29 28.61 -14.68
C SER A 679 -1.86 28.35 -14.19
N PRO A 680 -0.83 28.71 -14.99
CA PRO A 680 0.56 28.60 -14.54
C PRO A 680 0.89 29.56 -13.40
N SER A 681 0.12 30.66 -13.22
CA SER A 681 0.34 31.64 -12.14
C SER A 681 0.11 31.08 -10.72
N ILE A 682 -0.63 29.96 -10.62
CA ILE A 682 -0.89 29.24 -9.37
C ILE A 682 -0.34 27.81 -9.43
N ALA A 683 0.52 27.54 -10.41
CA ALA A 683 1.10 26.23 -10.61
C ALA A 683 2.59 26.19 -10.20
N ARG A 684 3.04 25.00 -9.89
CA ARG A 684 4.45 24.67 -9.63
C ARG A 684 4.82 23.36 -10.31
N PHE A 685 6.02 23.34 -10.88
CA PHE A 685 6.64 22.15 -11.45
C PHE A 685 7.71 21.64 -10.48
N LEU A 686 7.58 20.42 -10.04
CA LEU A 686 8.50 19.76 -9.10
C LEU A 686 9.10 18.56 -9.79
N VAL A 687 10.43 18.38 -9.74
CA VAL A 687 11.12 17.28 -10.42
C VAL A 687 12.27 16.72 -9.60
N VAL A 688 12.39 15.39 -9.62
CA VAL A 688 13.48 14.65 -8.98
C VAL A 688 13.93 13.51 -9.90
N GLY A 689 15.23 13.31 -10.03
CA GLY A 689 15.79 12.21 -10.80
C GLY A 689 16.98 12.59 -11.66
N ASP A 690 17.28 11.77 -12.68
CA ASP A 690 18.41 11.93 -13.58
C ASP A 690 18.15 13.01 -14.66
N VAL A 691 17.84 14.20 -14.19
CA VAL A 691 17.64 15.40 -15.01
C VAL A 691 18.17 16.64 -14.29
N ASP A 692 18.90 17.49 -15.00
CA ASP A 692 19.39 18.76 -14.48
C ASP A 692 18.46 19.95 -14.80
N MET A 693 18.72 21.08 -14.14
CA MET A 693 17.95 22.33 -14.33
C MET A 693 17.94 22.80 -15.79
N ALA A 694 19.05 22.70 -16.50
CA ALA A 694 19.16 23.18 -17.87
C ALA A 694 18.28 22.33 -18.82
N ARG A 695 18.29 21.03 -18.63
CA ARG A 695 17.45 20.09 -19.38
C ARG A 695 15.97 20.32 -19.11
N VAL A 696 15.60 20.53 -17.83
CA VAL A 696 14.22 20.84 -17.43
C VAL A 696 13.74 22.16 -18.04
N LYS A 697 14.53 23.24 -17.96
CA LYS A 697 14.18 24.56 -18.57
C LYS A 697 13.94 24.44 -20.06
N LYS A 698 14.81 23.70 -20.76
CA LYS A 698 14.67 23.46 -22.20
C LYS A 698 13.39 22.69 -22.52
N ALA A 699 13.09 21.65 -21.78
CA ALA A 699 11.89 20.83 -21.99
C ALA A 699 10.58 21.61 -21.73
N LEU A 700 10.58 22.54 -20.77
CA LEU A 700 9.43 23.37 -20.44
C LEU A 700 9.24 24.61 -21.32
N THR A 701 10.13 24.87 -22.30
CA THR A 701 10.09 26.10 -23.12
C THR A 701 8.75 26.28 -23.83
N ASP A 702 8.26 25.24 -24.48
CA ASP A 702 7.01 25.28 -25.22
C ASP A 702 5.79 25.43 -24.31
N LEU A 703 5.78 24.75 -23.17
CA LEU A 703 4.71 24.87 -22.18
C LEU A 703 4.65 26.29 -21.63
N ASN A 704 5.76 26.90 -21.25
CA ASN A 704 5.88 28.28 -20.79
C ASN A 704 5.37 29.31 -21.81
N LEU A 705 5.60 29.07 -23.09
CA LEU A 705 5.12 29.96 -24.16
C LEU A 705 3.61 29.82 -24.41
N LYS A 706 3.07 28.62 -24.32
CA LYS A 706 1.69 28.31 -24.72
C LYS A 706 0.69 28.44 -23.57
N TRP A 707 1.07 28.10 -22.34
CA TRP A 707 0.19 28.17 -21.19
C TRP A 707 0.10 29.60 -20.65
N LYS A 708 -1.04 30.25 -20.87
CA LYS A 708 -1.22 31.67 -20.52
C LYS A 708 -1.70 31.84 -19.09
N PRO A 709 -1.07 32.76 -18.29
CA PRO A 709 -1.50 33.04 -16.93
C PRO A 709 -2.88 33.67 -16.88
N LYS A 710 -3.62 33.33 -15.83
CA LYS A 710 -4.94 33.84 -15.49
C LYS A 710 -4.93 34.31 -14.04
N ASN A 711 -5.84 35.26 -13.71
CA ASN A 711 -6.05 35.63 -12.33
C ASN A 711 -7.04 34.68 -11.69
N VAL A 712 -6.53 33.77 -10.86
CA VAL A 712 -7.33 32.76 -10.12
C VAL A 712 -7.38 33.18 -8.65
N VAL A 713 -8.57 33.27 -8.09
CA VAL A 713 -8.78 33.54 -6.67
C VAL A 713 -9.26 32.28 -5.97
N ILE A 714 -8.44 31.77 -5.07
CA ILE A 714 -8.80 30.64 -4.21
C ILE A 714 -9.53 31.21 -2.99
N PRO A 715 -10.78 30.78 -2.72
CA PRO A 715 -11.56 31.30 -1.62
C PRO A 715 -10.95 30.89 -0.27
N GLU A 716 -11.00 31.80 0.68
CA GLU A 716 -10.71 31.47 2.08
C GLU A 716 -11.93 30.78 2.69
N ILE A 717 -11.74 29.56 3.20
CA ILE A 717 -12.79 28.76 3.84
C ILE A 717 -12.76 29.03 5.35
N LYS A 718 -13.88 29.49 5.89
CA LYS A 718 -14.07 29.62 7.35
C LYS A 718 -14.36 28.22 7.92
N VAL A 719 -13.44 27.70 8.71
CA VAL A 719 -13.59 26.44 9.43
C VAL A 719 -14.30 26.72 10.76
N PRO A 720 -15.36 25.97 11.12
CA PRO A 720 -15.98 26.06 12.44
C PRO A 720 -14.96 25.77 13.54
N GLY A 721 -15.17 26.32 14.72
CA GLY A 721 -14.42 25.94 15.90
C GLY A 721 -14.81 24.51 16.38
N PRO A 722 -14.05 23.94 17.35
CA PRO A 722 -14.43 22.68 17.98
C PRO A 722 -15.79 22.83 18.67
N PRO A 723 -16.55 21.73 18.90
CA PRO A 723 -17.83 21.78 19.57
C PRO A 723 -17.68 22.26 21.03
N GLU A 724 -18.71 22.89 21.59
CA GLU A 724 -18.70 23.36 22.98
C GLU A 724 -18.56 22.20 23.97
N LYS A 725 -19.14 21.04 23.64
CA LYS A 725 -19.07 19.79 24.41
C LYS A 725 -19.03 18.58 23.48
N SER A 726 -18.39 17.51 23.93
CA SER A 726 -18.37 16.26 23.20
C SER A 726 -19.71 15.56 23.19
N GLN A 727 -19.99 14.87 22.09
CA GLN A 727 -21.20 14.09 21.86
C GLN A 727 -20.88 12.87 21.01
N ILE A 728 -21.57 11.75 21.29
CA ILE A 728 -21.49 10.55 20.46
C ILE A 728 -22.54 10.61 19.34
N TYR A 729 -22.08 10.37 18.12
CA TYR A 729 -22.88 10.22 16.91
C TYR A 729 -22.74 8.79 16.40
N PHE A 730 -23.85 8.12 16.20
CA PHE A 730 -23.86 6.72 15.79
C PHE A 730 -24.39 6.56 14.38
N VAL A 731 -23.66 5.84 13.52
CA VAL A 731 -24.08 5.46 12.19
C VAL A 731 -24.36 3.95 12.18
N ASP A 732 -25.60 3.58 11.84
CA ASP A 732 -26.04 2.18 11.89
C ASP A 732 -25.59 1.40 10.66
N VAL A 733 -24.87 0.30 10.88
CA VAL A 733 -24.53 -0.72 9.88
C VAL A 733 -24.95 -2.08 10.45
N PRO A 734 -26.18 -2.51 10.15
CA PRO A 734 -26.74 -3.75 10.70
C PRO A 734 -25.87 -4.97 10.39
N GLY A 735 -25.57 -5.77 11.41
CA GLY A 735 -24.77 -6.99 11.28
C GLY A 735 -23.26 -6.78 11.17
N ALA A 736 -22.77 -5.55 11.34
CA ALA A 736 -21.33 -5.29 11.39
C ALA A 736 -20.66 -6.07 12.53
N LYS A 737 -19.58 -6.79 12.23
CA LYS A 737 -18.84 -7.61 13.19
C LYS A 737 -17.80 -6.80 13.98
N GLN A 738 -17.52 -5.57 13.49
CA GLN A 738 -16.64 -4.58 14.12
C GLN A 738 -17.33 -3.23 14.15
N SER A 739 -16.86 -2.34 15.04
CA SER A 739 -17.22 -0.92 15.04
C SER A 739 -16.01 -0.09 14.60
N VAL A 740 -16.26 0.95 13.81
CA VAL A 740 -15.29 2.02 13.58
C VAL A 740 -15.56 3.13 14.58
N ILE A 741 -14.55 3.46 15.38
CA ILE A 741 -14.56 4.61 16.28
C ILE A 741 -13.68 5.68 15.62
N SER A 742 -14.23 6.89 15.41
CA SER A 742 -13.51 8.03 14.87
C SER A 742 -13.84 9.26 15.71
N ILE A 743 -12.84 9.77 16.42
CA ILE A 743 -12.98 10.90 17.36
C ILE A 743 -12.19 12.07 16.82
N GLY A 744 -12.81 13.22 16.65
CA GLY A 744 -12.09 14.36 16.09
C GLY A 744 -12.73 15.71 16.31
N ALA A 745 -11.95 16.73 16.04
CA ALA A 745 -12.39 18.14 16.04
C ALA A 745 -11.61 18.95 14.99
N PRO A 746 -12.17 20.07 14.52
CA PRO A 746 -11.39 21.07 13.79
C PRO A 746 -10.19 21.52 14.62
N SER A 747 -9.05 21.68 13.95
CA SER A 747 -7.78 22.05 14.57
C SER A 747 -7.01 23.01 13.65
N LEU A 748 -5.70 23.15 13.92
CA LEU A 748 -4.86 24.14 13.22
C LEU A 748 -4.53 23.71 11.77
N PRO A 749 -4.46 24.68 10.85
CA PRO A 749 -3.99 24.44 9.48
C PRO A 749 -2.48 24.17 9.47
N ARG A 750 -2.00 23.57 8.40
CA ARG A 750 -0.58 23.23 8.24
C ARG A 750 0.35 24.43 8.14
N THR A 751 -0.20 25.58 7.78
CA THR A 751 0.51 26.87 7.79
C THR A 751 0.69 27.47 9.19
N ASN A 752 0.00 26.95 10.20
CA ASN A 752 0.17 27.41 11.58
C ASN A 752 1.52 26.97 12.14
N PRO A 753 2.30 27.88 12.79
CA PRO A 753 3.60 27.52 13.39
C PRO A 753 3.54 26.37 14.40
N ASP A 754 2.41 26.17 15.06
CA ASP A 754 2.21 25.09 16.02
C ASP A 754 1.80 23.75 15.36
N PHE A 755 1.63 23.67 14.03
CA PHE A 755 1.19 22.45 13.38
C PHE A 755 2.20 21.31 13.58
N TYR A 756 3.47 21.54 13.23
CA TYR A 756 4.53 20.55 13.45
C TYR A 756 4.72 20.24 14.94
N PRO A 757 4.82 21.21 15.85
CA PRO A 757 4.77 21.00 17.28
C PRO A 757 3.62 20.12 17.77
N ALA A 758 2.39 20.34 17.29
CA ALA A 758 1.23 19.51 17.62
C ALA A 758 1.37 18.07 17.12
N THR A 759 1.91 17.88 15.93
CA THR A 759 2.22 16.54 15.39
C THR A 759 3.27 15.81 16.25
N VAL A 760 4.31 16.51 16.70
CA VAL A 760 5.35 15.94 17.58
C VAL A 760 4.77 15.50 18.91
N VAL A 761 3.95 16.34 19.58
CA VAL A 761 3.40 15.97 20.89
C VAL A 761 2.34 14.86 20.81
N ASN A 762 1.72 14.66 19.65
CA ASN A 762 0.82 13.54 19.37
C ASN A 762 1.55 12.21 19.14
N TYR A 763 2.86 12.23 18.84
CA TYR A 763 3.60 11.05 18.41
C TYR A 763 3.48 9.87 19.39
N LYS A 764 3.62 10.13 20.69
CA LYS A 764 3.48 9.10 21.72
C LYS A 764 2.02 8.78 22.10
N LEU A 765 1.06 9.66 21.85
CA LEU A 765 -0.36 9.37 22.08
C LEU A 765 -0.90 8.36 21.07
N GLY A 766 -0.74 8.62 19.79
CA GLY A 766 -1.25 7.77 18.72
C GLY A 766 -0.59 7.95 17.36
N GLY A 767 0.48 8.77 17.29
CA GLY A 767 1.22 9.05 16.06
C GLY A 767 2.24 7.98 15.67
N SER A 768 2.45 6.96 16.48
CA SER A 768 3.37 5.85 16.23
C SER A 768 2.75 4.52 16.58
N PHE A 769 3.34 3.41 16.10
CA PHE A 769 2.90 2.07 16.50
C PHE A 769 3.05 1.85 18.03
N ASN A 770 4.06 2.45 18.64
CA ASN A 770 4.25 2.48 20.09
C ASN A 770 3.43 3.59 20.78
N GLY A 771 2.43 4.14 20.12
CA GLY A 771 1.48 5.08 20.70
C GLY A 771 0.62 4.43 21.78
N ILE A 772 0.22 5.20 22.77
CA ILE A 772 -0.57 4.76 23.92
C ILE A 772 -1.83 4.01 23.48
N PHE A 773 -2.57 4.55 22.50
CA PHE A 773 -3.79 3.92 22.01
C PHE A 773 -3.53 2.52 21.45
N ASN A 774 -2.48 2.35 20.65
CA ASN A 774 -2.15 1.06 20.06
C ASN A 774 -1.66 0.06 21.11
N LEU A 775 -0.81 0.49 22.03
CA LEU A 775 -0.31 -0.38 23.10
C LEU A 775 -1.44 -0.91 23.99
N ILE A 776 -2.45 -0.08 24.29
CA ILE A 776 -3.57 -0.52 25.13
C ILE A 776 -4.56 -1.36 24.30
N LEU A 777 -5.06 -0.82 23.20
CA LEU A 777 -6.16 -1.44 22.45
C LEU A 777 -5.75 -2.70 21.68
N ARG A 778 -4.53 -2.72 21.14
CA ARG A 778 -4.00 -3.86 20.38
C ARG A 778 -3.20 -4.80 21.27
N GLU A 779 -2.11 -4.32 21.88
CA GLU A 779 -1.13 -5.19 22.55
C GLU A 779 -1.64 -5.72 23.88
N ASP A 780 -2.25 -4.87 24.73
CA ASP A 780 -2.78 -5.32 26.04
C ASP A 780 -4.16 -6.00 25.91
N LYS A 781 -5.10 -5.40 25.18
CA LYS A 781 -6.50 -5.84 25.12
C LYS A 781 -6.82 -6.77 23.94
N GLY A 782 -6.07 -6.74 22.86
CA GLY A 782 -6.38 -7.47 21.63
C GLY A 782 -7.75 -7.10 21.02
N PHE A 783 -8.20 -5.85 21.18
CA PHE A 783 -9.50 -5.40 20.69
C PHE A 783 -9.51 -5.00 19.22
N THR A 784 -8.34 -4.68 18.70
CA THR A 784 -8.14 -4.11 17.36
C THR A 784 -6.87 -4.63 16.71
N TYR A 785 -6.79 -4.51 15.39
CA TYR A 785 -5.53 -4.62 14.63
C TYR A 785 -4.67 -3.35 14.78
N GLY A 786 -5.27 -2.17 15.05
CA GLY A 786 -4.53 -0.93 15.26
C GLY A 786 -5.38 0.25 15.70
N ALA A 787 -4.76 1.14 16.48
CA ALA A 787 -5.35 2.40 16.94
C ALA A 787 -4.35 3.54 16.78
N ARG A 788 -4.79 4.69 16.28
CA ARG A 788 -3.92 5.83 15.97
C ARG A 788 -4.59 7.18 16.15
N SER A 789 -3.79 8.25 16.23
CA SER A 789 -4.26 9.62 16.11
C SER A 789 -3.32 10.48 15.26
N ASN A 790 -3.87 11.47 14.58
CA ASN A 790 -3.11 12.35 13.69
C ASN A 790 -3.66 13.78 13.69
N PHE A 791 -2.78 14.75 13.48
CA PHE A 791 -3.15 16.07 13.00
C PHE A 791 -3.11 16.07 11.48
N ASN A 792 -4.21 16.42 10.84
CA ASN A 792 -4.32 16.58 9.39
C ASN A 792 -4.56 18.05 9.09
N GLY A 793 -3.97 18.57 8.01
CA GLY A 793 -4.16 19.98 7.68
C GLY A 793 -3.86 20.29 6.22
N GLY A 794 -4.66 21.20 5.67
CA GLY A 794 -4.38 21.94 4.46
C GLY A 794 -3.83 23.33 4.77
N LYS A 795 -3.83 24.22 3.76
CA LYS A 795 -3.32 25.60 3.90
C LYS A 795 -4.08 26.41 4.94
N ASN A 796 -5.42 26.28 4.96
CA ASN A 796 -6.30 27.13 5.77
C ASN A 796 -7.25 26.35 6.68
N TYR A 797 -7.11 25.02 6.77
CA TYR A 797 -7.94 24.18 7.61
C TYR A 797 -7.12 23.04 8.21
N GLY A 798 -7.64 22.43 9.28
CA GLY A 798 -7.05 21.26 9.87
C GLY A 798 -7.98 20.58 10.84
N SER A 799 -7.59 19.38 11.25
CA SER A 799 -8.30 18.54 12.20
C SER A 799 -7.34 17.68 13.03
N PHE A 800 -7.78 17.33 14.23
CA PHE A 800 -7.25 16.22 15.00
C PHE A 800 -8.22 15.06 14.86
N ILE A 801 -7.71 13.85 14.60
CA ILE A 801 -8.53 12.63 14.47
C ILE A 801 -7.82 11.48 15.17
N ALA A 802 -8.55 10.79 16.07
CA ALA A 802 -8.16 9.50 16.65
C ALA A 802 -9.13 8.42 16.18
N THR A 803 -8.62 7.25 15.74
CA THR A 803 -9.46 6.21 15.13
C THR A 803 -8.96 4.81 15.42
N SER A 804 -9.91 3.87 15.46
CA SER A 804 -9.65 2.42 15.52
C SER A 804 -10.86 1.65 15.01
N ARG A 805 -10.62 0.45 14.48
CA ARG A 805 -11.65 -0.58 14.24
C ARG A 805 -11.55 -1.59 15.36
N VAL A 806 -12.64 -1.81 16.08
CA VAL A 806 -12.66 -2.68 17.24
C VAL A 806 -13.76 -3.73 17.13
N ARG A 807 -13.60 -4.86 17.79
CA ARG A 807 -14.67 -5.84 17.88
C ARG A 807 -15.95 -5.20 18.43
N THR A 808 -17.11 -5.61 17.90
CA THR A 808 -18.42 -5.10 18.32
C THR A 808 -18.60 -5.07 19.84
N ASN A 809 -18.23 -6.15 20.54
CA ASN A 809 -18.37 -6.25 21.98
C ASN A 809 -17.31 -5.47 22.79
N SER A 810 -16.35 -4.81 22.14
CA SER A 810 -15.33 -3.98 22.78
C SER A 810 -15.54 -2.49 22.51
N THR A 811 -16.60 -2.11 21.82
CA THR A 811 -16.85 -0.73 21.35
C THR A 811 -16.96 0.25 22.54
N LEU A 812 -17.74 -0.07 23.57
CA LEU A 812 -17.88 0.77 24.75
C LEU A 812 -16.55 0.97 25.46
N GLU A 813 -15.84 -0.12 25.76
CA GLU A 813 -14.55 -0.05 26.47
C GLU A 813 -13.51 0.72 25.64
N SER A 814 -13.46 0.50 24.33
CA SER A 814 -12.52 1.20 23.44
C SER A 814 -12.80 2.70 23.36
N ALA A 815 -14.05 3.11 23.21
CA ALA A 815 -14.44 4.53 23.22
C ALA A 815 -14.10 5.21 24.57
N THR A 816 -14.28 4.49 25.68
CA THR A 816 -13.91 4.94 27.02
C THR A 816 -12.39 5.10 27.15
N ILE A 817 -11.59 4.12 26.66
CA ILE A 817 -10.13 4.17 26.67
C ILE A 817 -9.63 5.39 25.90
N PHE A 818 -10.13 5.64 24.69
CA PHE A 818 -9.74 6.84 23.92
C PHE A 818 -9.95 8.12 24.74
N LYS A 819 -11.12 8.28 25.34
CA LYS A 819 -11.44 9.46 26.17
C LYS A 819 -10.50 9.57 27.36
N GLU A 820 -10.40 8.51 28.16
CA GLU A 820 -9.61 8.52 29.40
C GLU A 820 -8.11 8.71 29.16
N GLU A 821 -7.54 8.08 28.11
CA GLU A 821 -6.13 8.22 27.81
C GLU A 821 -5.80 9.62 27.31
N MET A 822 -6.67 10.27 26.51
CA MET A 822 -6.51 11.70 26.20
C MET A 822 -6.57 12.58 27.44
N GLU A 823 -7.50 12.31 28.37
CA GLU A 823 -7.61 13.04 29.64
C GLU A 823 -6.37 12.85 30.53
N LYS A 824 -5.84 11.63 30.61
CA LYS A 824 -4.60 11.32 31.34
C LYS A 824 -3.40 12.02 30.72
N TYR A 825 -3.28 11.98 29.39
CA TYR A 825 -2.19 12.59 28.64
C TYR A 825 -2.12 14.11 28.80
N ARG A 826 -3.27 14.77 29.00
CA ARG A 826 -3.35 16.20 29.33
C ARG A 826 -2.86 16.56 30.74
N LYS A 827 -2.83 15.59 31.63
CA LYS A 827 -2.50 15.82 33.07
C LYS A 827 -1.07 15.46 33.41
N ASN A 828 -0.57 14.39 32.81
CA ASN A 828 0.75 13.84 33.15
C ASN A 828 1.41 13.17 31.94
N ILE A 829 2.64 13.57 31.66
CA ILE A 829 3.47 13.03 30.61
C ILE A 829 4.79 12.58 31.23
N PRO A 830 5.07 11.27 31.31
CA PRO A 830 6.34 10.76 31.82
C PRO A 830 7.52 11.21 30.97
N GLN A 831 8.68 11.42 31.56
CA GLN A 831 9.92 11.84 30.85
C GLN A 831 10.28 10.83 29.74
N GLU A 832 10.07 9.54 29.94
CA GLU A 832 10.32 8.50 28.95
C GLU A 832 9.55 8.69 27.63
N TYR A 833 8.37 9.34 27.68
CA TYR A 833 7.59 9.65 26.46
C TYR A 833 8.24 10.75 25.63
N ILE A 834 8.82 11.74 26.31
CA ILE A 834 9.62 12.80 25.68
C ILE A 834 10.87 12.21 25.05
N ASP A 835 11.59 11.38 25.79
CA ASP A 835 12.85 10.78 25.35
C ASP A 835 12.64 9.86 24.15
N PHE A 836 11.57 9.05 24.17
CA PHE A 836 11.17 8.22 23.04
C PHE A 836 10.82 9.08 21.80
N THR A 837 10.00 10.12 21.97
CA THR A 837 9.59 11.02 20.88
C THR A 837 10.80 11.70 20.25
N LYS A 838 11.69 12.26 21.08
CA LYS A 838 12.91 12.92 20.60
C LYS A 838 13.80 11.94 19.84
N SER A 839 14.09 10.78 20.43
CA SER A 839 14.98 9.80 19.82
C SER A 839 14.43 9.31 18.49
N SER A 840 13.14 8.91 18.45
CA SER A 840 12.51 8.41 17.25
C SER A 840 12.52 9.42 16.11
N LEU A 841 12.05 10.65 16.37
CA LEU A 841 11.86 11.64 15.31
C LEU A 841 13.17 12.24 14.78
N LEU A 842 14.17 12.48 15.66
CA LEU A 842 15.46 13.00 15.22
C LEU A 842 16.22 12.00 14.35
N LYS A 843 16.22 10.73 14.76
CA LYS A 843 16.95 9.66 14.05
C LYS A 843 16.26 9.21 12.76
N ASN A 844 14.92 9.35 12.69
CA ASN A 844 14.16 9.00 11.49
C ASN A 844 14.50 9.88 10.28
N ASN A 845 15.13 11.04 10.48
CA ASN A 845 15.59 11.88 9.37
C ASN A 845 16.52 11.14 8.40
N ALA A 846 17.27 10.13 8.86
CA ALA A 846 18.13 9.32 7.99
C ALA A 846 17.35 8.59 6.87
N LEU A 847 16.09 8.21 7.11
CA LEU A 847 15.23 7.50 6.16
C LEU A 847 14.43 8.43 5.24
N ARG A 848 14.52 9.76 5.46
CA ARG A 848 13.57 10.73 4.89
C ARG A 848 13.85 11.08 3.43
N PHE A 849 15.06 10.85 2.91
CA PHE A 849 15.51 11.43 1.63
C PHE A 849 15.91 10.40 0.58
N GLU A 850 15.79 9.13 0.85
CA GLU A 850 16.28 8.03 0.03
C GLU A 850 15.63 7.96 -1.37
N THR A 851 14.30 8.03 -1.45
CA THR A 851 13.59 7.74 -2.70
C THR A 851 13.20 9.00 -3.47
N LEU A 852 13.09 8.90 -4.80
CA LEU A 852 12.58 10.00 -5.64
C LEU A 852 11.21 10.49 -5.15
N GLY A 853 10.33 9.58 -4.72
CA GLY A 853 9.03 9.93 -4.17
C GLY A 853 9.11 10.72 -2.87
N ASN A 854 10.02 10.37 -1.96
CA ASN A 854 10.24 11.10 -0.71
C ASN A 854 10.77 12.51 -0.97
N LEU A 855 11.73 12.65 -1.90
CA LEU A 855 12.27 13.94 -2.31
C LEU A 855 11.21 14.81 -2.99
N LEU A 856 10.40 14.23 -3.87
CA LEU A 856 9.29 14.94 -4.51
C LEU A 856 8.24 15.41 -3.49
N SER A 857 7.93 14.56 -2.49
CA SER A 857 7.03 14.90 -1.38
C SER A 857 7.60 16.03 -0.51
N MET A 858 8.91 16.04 -0.27
CA MET A 858 9.60 17.14 0.42
C MET A 858 9.42 18.46 -0.35
N LEU A 859 9.69 18.47 -1.67
CA LEU A 859 9.49 19.63 -2.53
C LEU A 859 8.04 20.10 -2.52
N ASN A 860 7.08 19.16 -2.59
CA ASN A 860 5.67 19.50 -2.52
C ASN A 860 5.31 20.14 -1.18
N THR A 861 5.77 19.58 -0.07
CA THR A 861 5.55 20.15 1.29
C THR A 861 6.10 21.56 1.40
N MET A 862 7.36 21.77 0.97
CA MET A 862 8.00 23.09 1.00
C MET A 862 7.23 24.13 0.20
N THR A 863 6.82 23.76 -1.01
CA THR A 863 6.18 24.71 -1.94
C THR A 863 4.70 24.94 -1.63
N SER A 864 3.98 23.92 -1.14
CA SER A 864 2.55 24.05 -0.77
C SER A 864 2.35 24.94 0.45
N TYR A 865 3.24 24.83 1.44
CA TYR A 865 3.10 25.55 2.72
C TYR A 865 4.09 26.70 2.89
N ASN A 866 4.83 27.05 1.85
CA ASN A 866 5.78 28.17 1.84
C ASN A 866 6.85 28.01 2.94
N LEU A 867 7.32 26.78 3.16
CA LEU A 867 8.31 26.51 4.20
C LEU A 867 9.69 27.03 3.79
N PRO A 868 10.50 27.52 4.72
CA PRO A 868 11.88 27.95 4.45
C PRO A 868 12.79 26.76 4.12
N ASP A 869 13.92 27.02 3.46
CA ASP A 869 14.87 25.98 3.05
C ASP A 869 15.45 25.19 4.22
N ASP A 870 15.51 25.79 5.39
CA ASP A 870 16.01 25.19 6.63
C ASP A 870 14.91 24.62 7.53
N TYR A 871 13.66 24.42 7.00
CA TYR A 871 12.52 24.01 7.84
C TYR A 871 12.80 22.72 8.59
N ILE A 872 13.53 21.77 8.00
CA ILE A 872 13.91 20.51 8.66
C ILE A 872 14.81 20.77 9.87
N LYS A 873 15.76 21.71 9.76
CA LYS A 873 16.60 22.12 10.89
C LYS A 873 15.78 22.83 11.98
N GLN A 874 14.74 23.56 11.60
CA GLN A 874 13.82 24.17 12.55
C GLN A 874 12.98 23.10 13.26
N GLU A 875 12.51 22.09 12.56
CA GLU A 875 11.84 20.90 13.12
C GLU A 875 12.76 20.18 14.13
N GLU A 876 14.00 19.90 13.76
CA GLU A 876 14.97 19.28 14.67
C GLU A 876 15.24 20.15 15.91
N LYS A 877 15.37 21.45 15.74
CA LYS A 877 15.57 22.38 16.85
C LYS A 877 14.39 22.33 17.83
N PHE A 878 13.16 22.30 17.31
CA PHE A 878 11.96 22.14 18.14
C PHE A 878 12.00 20.83 18.92
N ILE A 879 12.25 19.69 18.25
CA ILE A 879 12.31 18.37 18.90
C ILE A 879 13.35 18.36 20.02
N LYS A 880 14.57 18.88 19.75
CA LYS A 880 15.67 18.95 20.73
C LYS A 880 15.26 19.77 21.96
N SER A 881 14.50 20.85 21.78
CA SER A 881 14.05 21.76 22.84
C SER A 881 12.79 21.30 23.59
N LEU A 882 12.12 20.23 23.15
CA LEU A 882 10.87 19.77 23.77
C LEU A 882 11.07 19.43 25.26
N THR A 883 10.22 19.97 26.11
CA THR A 883 10.16 19.69 27.57
C THR A 883 8.77 19.15 27.92
N ILE A 884 8.61 18.62 29.14
CA ILE A 884 7.30 18.15 29.65
C ILE A 884 6.32 19.32 29.67
N GLU A 885 6.75 20.49 30.13
CA GLU A 885 5.91 21.69 30.23
C GLU A 885 5.43 22.13 28.83
N LYS A 886 6.33 22.17 27.83
CA LYS A 886 5.97 22.54 26.46
C LYS A 886 5.04 21.52 25.83
N GLN A 887 5.25 20.24 26.09
CA GLN A 887 4.35 19.18 25.61
C GLN A 887 2.97 19.30 26.25
N LEU A 888 2.89 19.48 27.57
CA LEU A 888 1.61 19.70 28.27
C LEU A 888 0.87 20.95 27.77
N GLU A 889 1.59 22.06 27.52
CA GLU A 889 1.03 23.27 26.95
C GLU A 889 0.33 22.97 25.61
N LEU A 890 1.03 22.32 24.67
CA LEU A 890 0.50 22.04 23.35
C LEU A 890 -0.62 20.99 23.38
N VAL A 891 -0.47 19.93 24.18
CA VAL A 891 -1.51 18.91 24.37
C VAL A 891 -2.79 19.55 24.93
N ASN A 892 -2.68 20.38 25.96
CA ASN A 892 -3.86 21.05 26.55
C ASN A 892 -4.50 22.05 25.59
N LYS A 893 -3.72 22.64 24.67
CA LYS A 893 -4.21 23.57 23.66
C LYS A 893 -4.98 22.90 22.54
N TYR A 894 -4.52 21.72 22.07
CA TYR A 894 -4.99 21.11 20.83
C TYR A 894 -5.69 19.76 20.95
N ILE A 895 -5.57 19.06 22.08
CA ILE A 895 -6.18 17.75 22.30
C ILE A 895 -7.13 17.83 23.51
N ASP A 896 -8.37 18.23 23.26
CA ASP A 896 -9.39 18.33 24.31
C ASP A 896 -10.52 17.33 24.10
N PRO A 897 -10.51 16.15 24.76
CA PRO A 897 -11.52 15.12 24.58
C PRO A 897 -12.93 15.55 25.01
N SER A 898 -13.06 16.66 25.74
CA SER A 898 -14.36 17.23 26.10
C SER A 898 -14.98 18.12 25.01
N LYS A 899 -14.24 18.36 23.92
CA LYS A 899 -14.63 19.22 22.81
C LYS A 899 -14.40 18.55 21.45
N MET A 900 -14.78 17.27 21.32
CA MET A 900 -14.64 16.47 20.12
C MET A 900 -15.95 15.79 19.74
N TYR A 901 -16.10 15.51 18.46
CA TYR A 901 -17.15 14.65 17.93
C TYR A 901 -16.69 13.20 18.05
N TYR A 902 -17.50 12.34 18.64
CA TYR A 902 -17.26 10.90 18.75
C TYR A 902 -18.18 10.18 17.76
N VAL A 903 -17.67 9.79 16.62
CA VAL A 903 -18.43 9.04 15.62
C VAL A 903 -18.17 7.56 15.80
N VAL A 904 -19.24 6.77 15.95
CA VAL A 904 -19.20 5.31 16.03
C VAL A 904 -20.04 4.75 14.90
N VAL A 905 -19.45 3.89 14.09
CA VAL A 905 -20.14 3.17 13.01
C VAL A 905 -20.18 1.70 13.40
N GLY A 906 -21.37 1.10 13.46
CA GLY A 906 -21.52 -0.30 13.89
C GLY A 906 -22.97 -0.74 13.89
N ASP A 907 -23.27 -1.89 14.53
CA ASP A 907 -24.63 -2.40 14.66
C ASP A 907 -25.36 -1.73 15.84
N ALA A 908 -26.26 -0.80 15.54
CA ALA A 908 -27.00 -0.05 16.55
C ALA A 908 -27.80 -0.94 17.52
N LYS A 909 -28.31 -2.08 17.02
CA LYS A 909 -29.09 -3.02 17.83
C LYS A 909 -28.30 -3.54 19.03
N THR A 910 -26.99 -3.67 18.91
CA THR A 910 -26.13 -4.28 19.94
C THR A 910 -25.30 -3.28 20.71
N GLN A 911 -25.18 -2.00 20.26
CA GLN A 911 -24.17 -1.08 20.78
C GLN A 911 -24.69 0.30 21.17
N LEU A 912 -25.74 0.79 20.51
CA LEU A 912 -26.16 2.19 20.63
C LEU A 912 -26.45 2.60 22.09
N ASP A 913 -27.24 1.79 22.81
CA ASP A 913 -27.66 2.12 24.17
C ASP A 913 -26.51 2.04 25.19
N ASP A 914 -25.57 1.12 24.98
CA ASP A 914 -24.42 0.94 25.88
C ASP A 914 -23.45 2.11 25.84
N LEU A 915 -23.36 2.81 24.70
CA LEU A 915 -22.44 3.94 24.54
C LEU A 915 -22.80 5.16 25.41
N GLU A 916 -23.99 5.25 25.96
CA GLU A 916 -24.32 6.28 26.97
C GLU A 916 -23.40 6.20 28.19
N LYS A 917 -22.90 4.98 28.50
CA LYS A 917 -21.99 4.72 29.64
C LYS A 917 -20.60 5.35 29.48
N VAL A 918 -20.23 5.82 28.29
CA VAL A 918 -18.99 6.61 28.07
C VAL A 918 -19.05 7.94 28.84
N GLY A 919 -20.27 8.40 29.21
CA GLY A 919 -20.47 9.62 29.98
C GLY A 919 -20.47 10.91 29.15
N LEU A 920 -20.77 10.80 27.83
CA LEU A 920 -20.90 11.95 26.91
C LEU A 920 -22.36 12.26 26.55
N GLY A 921 -23.30 11.74 27.28
CA GLY A 921 -24.73 11.82 27.07
C GLY A 921 -25.27 10.72 26.15
N LYS A 922 -26.56 10.78 25.84
CA LYS A 922 -27.22 9.77 25.00
C LYS A 922 -26.68 9.89 23.56
N PRO A 923 -26.26 8.78 22.93
CA PRO A 923 -25.80 8.80 21.54
C PRO A 923 -26.89 9.30 20.58
N ILE A 924 -26.49 10.04 19.56
CA ILE A 924 -27.36 10.55 18.50
C ILE A 924 -27.22 9.65 17.27
N LEU A 925 -28.32 9.04 16.85
CA LEU A 925 -28.34 8.26 15.60
C LEU A 925 -28.28 9.22 14.42
N VAL A 926 -27.23 9.08 13.57
CA VAL A 926 -27.08 9.82 12.33
C VAL A 926 -27.84 9.09 11.23
N LYS A 927 -28.69 9.82 10.48
CA LYS A 927 -29.46 9.28 9.38
C LYS A 927 -28.67 9.29 8.08
#